data_d940ac1f9432f7deb6f323681c433750
#
_entry.id   d940ac1f9432f7deb6f323681c433750
#
_cell.length_a   1.000
_cell.length_b   1.000
_cell.length_c   1.000
_cell.angle_alpha   90.00
_cell.angle_beta   90.00
_cell.angle_gamma   90.00
#
_symmetry.space_group_name_H-M   'P 1'
#
loop_
_entity.id
_entity.type
_entity.pdbx_description
1 polymer ?
#
loop_
_entity_poly.entity_id
_entity_poly.type
_entity_poly.pdbx_seq_one_letter_code
_entity_poly.pdbx_strand_id
1 'polypeptide(L)'
;DYRRYNKIPDDWGTAVNVMEMVFGNMGDDSGTGVAFTRDPNTGERVLFGEYLTNAQGEDVVAGIRTPEKISDLARLAPKVYAQFEEIAARLERHYRDVQDLEFTVERGKLFMLQTRNAKRTAEAAVKIACDLVGEGLIDKRRAVSMVSAQSLDQLFHARIDPHERVAVACKGLNAAPGAAAGQIVFSAEDAVTWKEQGRKTILVRTETTPDDVHGMIAAEGVLTQKGGATSHAAVVARGMGKPCVAGCEAVRIDLRNRRARFGDRELHEGDWVTIDGTTGNVVIGELRLIPPPSQLPDWLATFLSWADELRRMQVWANADTPEDAAKARELGAQGIGLCRTEHMFMQPERLPLVHEMILATSVDERAKALEKLLPVQREDFLGILEAMQGLPVTIRLLDPPLHEFLPSLEDLLVETTELRLTKGIESAEYREKEAMLRRVQQLHEQNPMLGLRVCRLGIVYPEIYAMQVRAIFEAACDLRRRGVDARPDVMIPGVGTKEEMQTTREAAKRVADEIIKKEKVDVPYRIGTMIELPRACIVAGELAADAEFFSFGTNDLTQTTYGYSRDDAEASFIPVYLDKRILKEDPFQVLDRHGVGSLMQQAVTLGRSARAGLKIGICGEHGGEPSSVAFCDGLGLDYVSCSPYRVPIARLAAAQSAIGVLS
;
A
#
# COMPACT_ATOMS: atom_id res chain seq x y z
N ASP A 1 -22.58 -11.34 26.14
CA ASP A 1 -21.42 -10.54 25.72
C ASP A 1 -20.89 -10.98 24.35
N TYR A 2 -20.67 -12.28 24.09
CA TYR A 2 -20.20 -12.79 22.78
C TYR A 2 -21.10 -12.38 21.60
N ARG A 3 -22.43 -12.51 21.72
CA ARG A 3 -23.38 -12.08 20.68
C ARG A 3 -23.27 -10.58 20.39
N ARG A 4 -23.21 -9.75 21.44
CA ARG A 4 -23.06 -8.29 21.31
C ARG A 4 -21.74 -7.92 20.66
N TYR A 5 -20.66 -8.58 21.06
CA TYR A 5 -19.33 -8.38 20.48
C TYR A 5 -19.31 -8.71 18.98
N ASN A 6 -19.91 -9.83 18.57
CA ASN A 6 -19.96 -10.30 17.20
C ASN A 6 -21.17 -9.78 16.40
N LYS A 7 -21.98 -8.86 16.97
CA LYS A 7 -23.20 -8.30 16.36
C LYS A 7 -24.21 -9.37 15.91
N ILE A 8 -24.30 -10.48 16.65
CA ILE A 8 -25.25 -11.55 16.37
C ILE A 8 -26.61 -11.15 16.94
N PRO A 9 -27.69 -11.16 16.13
CA PRO A 9 -29.03 -10.85 16.58
C PRO A 9 -29.45 -11.74 17.77
N ASP A 10 -30.11 -11.15 18.76
CA ASP A 10 -30.52 -11.88 19.98
C ASP A 10 -31.65 -12.90 19.73
N ASP A 11 -32.39 -12.73 18.64
CA ASP A 11 -33.47 -13.63 18.18
C ASP A 11 -32.96 -14.86 17.40
N TRP A 12 -31.69 -14.91 17.05
CA TRP A 12 -31.10 -16.11 16.44
C TRP A 12 -30.96 -17.22 17.49
N GLY A 13 -31.47 -18.41 17.13
CA GLY A 13 -31.24 -19.61 17.91
C GLY A 13 -29.81 -20.18 17.76
N THR A 14 -29.57 -21.27 18.47
CA THR A 14 -28.36 -22.11 18.30
C THR A 14 -28.77 -23.51 17.88
N ALA A 15 -28.00 -24.08 16.95
CA ALA A 15 -28.17 -25.47 16.59
C ALA A 15 -27.37 -26.35 17.55
N VAL A 16 -27.94 -27.49 17.93
CA VAL A 16 -27.29 -28.51 18.77
C VAL A 16 -27.32 -29.83 18.01
N ASN A 17 -26.14 -30.39 17.78
CA ASN A 17 -26.01 -31.75 17.25
C ASN A 17 -25.85 -32.74 18.40
N VAL A 18 -26.71 -33.76 18.43
CA VAL A 18 -26.58 -34.88 19.37
C VAL A 18 -25.94 -36.03 18.59
N MET A 19 -24.72 -36.42 18.98
CA MET A 19 -23.92 -37.43 18.29
C MET A 19 -23.54 -38.54 19.27
N GLU A 20 -23.33 -39.76 18.75
CA GLU A 20 -22.68 -40.83 19.47
C GLU A 20 -21.23 -40.45 19.78
N MET A 21 -20.77 -40.75 20.96
CA MET A 21 -19.42 -40.49 21.39
C MET A 21 -18.49 -41.61 20.92
N VAL A 22 -17.38 -41.24 20.30
CA VAL A 22 -16.37 -42.15 19.79
C VAL A 22 -15.01 -41.89 20.43
N PHE A 23 -14.22 -42.94 20.63
CA PHE A 23 -13.01 -42.88 21.45
C PHE A 23 -11.77 -43.29 20.67
N GLY A 24 -10.85 -42.38 20.44
CA GLY A 24 -9.57 -42.61 19.78
C GLY A 24 -8.50 -43.23 20.69
N ASN A 25 -8.78 -43.42 21.99
CA ASN A 25 -7.87 -43.95 22.99
C ASN A 25 -8.23 -45.39 23.45
N MET A 26 -8.80 -46.19 22.54
CA MET A 26 -9.24 -47.55 22.84
C MET A 26 -8.17 -48.64 22.50
N GLY A 27 -6.93 -48.24 22.21
CA GLY A 27 -5.81 -49.10 21.88
C GLY A 27 -5.09 -48.68 20.61
N ASP A 28 -4.13 -49.52 20.16
CA ASP A 28 -3.25 -49.20 19.04
C ASP A 28 -3.95 -49.21 17.67
N ASP A 29 -5.16 -49.73 17.59
CA ASP A 29 -6.04 -49.69 16.42
C ASP A 29 -7.03 -48.49 16.44
N SER A 30 -6.83 -47.62 17.39
CA SER A 30 -7.63 -46.42 17.60
C SER A 30 -6.75 -45.15 17.56
N GLY A 31 -7.34 -43.99 17.28
CA GLY A 31 -6.60 -42.75 17.22
C GLY A 31 -7.49 -41.58 16.79
N THR A 32 -6.93 -40.40 16.76
CA THR A 32 -7.63 -39.20 16.32
C THR A 32 -6.71 -38.34 15.47
N GLY A 33 -7.29 -37.47 14.62
CA GLY A 33 -6.50 -36.60 13.77
C GLY A 33 -7.28 -35.44 13.20
N VAL A 34 -6.51 -34.52 12.64
CA VAL A 34 -6.97 -33.37 11.88
C VAL A 34 -6.28 -33.34 10.53
N ALA A 35 -7.00 -33.09 9.47
CA ALA A 35 -6.40 -33.03 8.14
C ALA A 35 -7.15 -32.09 7.21
N PHE A 36 -6.42 -31.55 6.25
CA PHE A 36 -6.91 -30.75 5.15
C PHE A 36 -6.97 -31.58 3.88
N THR A 37 -7.96 -31.35 3.04
CA THR A 37 -8.10 -32.05 1.76
C THR A 37 -7.00 -31.68 0.74
N ARG A 38 -6.34 -30.51 0.93
CA ARG A 38 -5.12 -30.05 0.24
C ARG A 38 -4.21 -29.36 1.24
N ASP A 39 -2.92 -29.23 0.89
CA ASP A 39 -1.98 -28.47 1.74
C ASP A 39 -2.42 -26.99 1.84
N PRO A 40 -2.80 -26.50 3.03
CA PRO A 40 -3.27 -25.14 3.24
C PRO A 40 -2.17 -24.08 3.12
N ASN A 41 -0.90 -24.48 3.07
CA ASN A 41 0.25 -23.58 2.95
C ASN A 41 0.66 -23.38 1.48
N THR A 42 0.68 -24.46 0.70
CA THR A 42 1.18 -24.45 -0.69
C THR A 42 0.06 -24.56 -1.74
N GLY A 43 -1.10 -25.09 -1.36
CA GLY A 43 -2.20 -25.39 -2.27
C GLY A 43 -2.07 -26.74 -2.99
N GLU A 44 -0.99 -27.51 -2.76
CA GLU A 44 -0.80 -28.80 -3.40
C GLU A 44 -1.94 -29.78 -3.08
N ARG A 45 -2.31 -30.58 -4.08
CA ARG A 45 -3.40 -31.56 -3.98
C ARG A 45 -2.92 -32.82 -3.28
N VAL A 46 -2.59 -32.69 -2.00
CA VAL A 46 -2.19 -33.79 -1.11
C VAL A 46 -2.92 -33.66 0.21
N LEU A 47 -3.34 -34.76 0.81
CA LEU A 47 -3.86 -34.74 2.17
C LEU A 47 -2.77 -34.22 3.12
N PHE A 48 -3.08 -33.17 3.84
CA PHE A 48 -2.15 -32.53 4.77
C PHE A 48 -2.73 -32.57 6.18
N GLY A 49 -2.00 -33.10 7.15
CA GLY A 49 -2.51 -33.17 8.51
C GLY A 49 -1.73 -34.10 9.42
N GLU A 50 -2.28 -34.31 10.59
CA GLU A 50 -1.65 -35.02 11.69
C GLU A 50 -2.60 -36.07 12.29
N TYR A 51 -2.02 -37.15 12.76
CA TYR A 51 -2.72 -38.27 13.39
C TYR A 51 -1.97 -38.73 14.65
N LEU A 52 -2.71 -39.01 15.72
CA LEU A 52 -2.18 -39.59 16.96
C LEU A 52 -2.84 -40.95 17.23
N THR A 53 -2.05 -41.99 17.29
CA THR A 53 -2.48 -43.33 17.72
C THR A 53 -2.78 -43.35 19.21
N ASN A 54 -3.85 -44.01 19.61
CA ASN A 54 -4.31 -44.20 21.00
C ASN A 54 -4.41 -42.84 21.75
N ALA A 55 -5.16 -41.89 21.18
CA ALA A 55 -5.29 -40.54 21.65
C ALA A 55 -6.69 -39.97 21.43
N GLN A 56 -7.04 -38.93 22.19
CA GLN A 56 -8.24 -38.12 21.97
C GLN A 56 -7.91 -36.76 21.35
N GLY A 57 -8.92 -36.03 20.89
CA GLY A 57 -8.73 -34.74 20.21
C GLY A 57 -7.94 -33.72 21.03
N GLU A 58 -8.13 -33.72 22.34
CA GLU A 58 -7.40 -32.83 23.27
C GLU A 58 -5.88 -33.08 23.25
N ASP A 59 -5.46 -34.34 23.04
CA ASP A 59 -4.03 -34.74 23.00
C ASP A 59 -3.32 -34.17 21.76
N VAL A 60 -4.05 -34.02 20.64
CA VAL A 60 -3.52 -33.40 19.41
C VAL A 60 -3.32 -31.89 19.63
N VAL A 61 -4.29 -31.22 20.26
CA VAL A 61 -4.27 -29.77 20.47
C VAL A 61 -3.31 -29.36 21.58
N ALA A 62 -3.19 -30.20 22.62
CA ALA A 62 -2.33 -29.90 23.78
C ALA A 62 -0.83 -30.05 23.49
N GLY A 63 -0.44 -30.67 22.39
CA GLY A 63 0.98 -30.83 22.00
C GLY A 63 1.82 -31.68 22.96
N ILE A 64 1.17 -32.53 23.77
CA ILE A 64 1.85 -33.38 24.79
C ILE A 64 2.63 -34.52 24.12
N ARG A 65 2.15 -34.97 22.99
CA ARG A 65 2.76 -36.03 22.17
C ARG A 65 3.02 -35.52 20.77
N THR A 66 4.10 -35.94 20.15
CA THR A 66 4.40 -35.59 18.75
C THR A 66 3.48 -36.39 17.81
N PRO A 67 2.61 -35.72 17.03
CA PRO A 67 1.74 -36.43 16.09
C PRO A 67 2.53 -36.95 14.88
N GLU A 68 1.99 -38.00 14.27
CA GLU A 68 2.46 -38.55 13.00
C GLU A 68 1.78 -37.81 11.84
N LYS A 69 2.44 -37.78 10.67
CA LYS A 69 1.82 -37.19 9.49
C LYS A 69 0.63 -38.03 9.04
N ILE A 70 -0.41 -37.41 8.52
CA ILE A 70 -1.58 -38.10 7.99
C ILE A 70 -1.20 -39.14 6.90
N SER A 71 -0.14 -38.91 6.14
CA SER A 71 0.39 -39.83 5.15
C SER A 71 0.89 -41.17 5.75
N ASP A 72 1.33 -41.16 7.02
CA ASP A 72 1.80 -42.35 7.71
C ASP A 72 0.64 -43.31 8.04
N LEU A 73 -0.59 -42.78 8.11
CA LEU A 73 -1.80 -43.60 8.28
C LEU A 73 -2.00 -44.60 7.12
N ALA A 74 -1.50 -44.27 5.93
CA ALA A 74 -1.49 -45.22 4.79
C ALA A 74 -0.73 -46.51 5.10
N ARG A 75 0.31 -46.44 5.93
CA ARG A 75 1.10 -47.59 6.38
C ARG A 75 0.51 -48.19 7.66
N LEU A 76 0.05 -47.38 8.59
CA LEU A 76 -0.46 -47.86 9.90
C LEU A 76 -1.84 -48.49 9.78
N ALA A 77 -2.75 -47.93 9.01
CA ALA A 77 -4.11 -48.37 8.81
C ALA A 77 -4.58 -48.18 7.37
N PRO A 78 -4.09 -48.96 6.38
CA PRO A 78 -4.34 -48.72 4.95
C PRO A 78 -5.81 -48.62 4.55
N LYS A 79 -6.67 -49.45 5.16
CA LYS A 79 -8.13 -49.42 4.90
C LYS A 79 -8.78 -48.13 5.38
N VAL A 80 -8.38 -47.67 6.55
CA VAL A 80 -8.86 -46.41 7.12
C VAL A 80 -8.41 -45.23 6.27
N TYR A 81 -7.15 -45.20 5.86
CA TYR A 81 -6.60 -44.15 5.00
C TYR A 81 -7.33 -44.09 3.65
N ALA A 82 -7.54 -45.21 2.97
CA ALA A 82 -8.27 -45.23 1.71
C ALA A 82 -9.73 -44.74 1.85
N GLN A 83 -10.40 -45.12 2.94
CA GLN A 83 -11.74 -44.63 3.24
C GLN A 83 -11.72 -43.11 3.52
N PHE A 84 -10.71 -42.64 4.24
CA PHE A 84 -10.54 -41.19 4.53
C PHE A 84 -10.30 -40.38 3.26
N GLU A 85 -9.42 -40.86 2.34
CA GLU A 85 -9.20 -40.21 1.03
C GLU A 85 -10.50 -40.09 0.22
N GLU A 86 -11.31 -41.18 0.16
CA GLU A 86 -12.59 -41.14 -0.55
C GLU A 86 -13.54 -40.13 0.04
N ILE A 87 -13.63 -40.08 1.39
CA ILE A 87 -14.50 -39.09 2.08
C ILE A 87 -14.00 -37.67 1.87
N ALA A 88 -12.69 -37.45 2.00
CA ALA A 88 -12.08 -36.14 1.77
C ALA A 88 -12.36 -35.59 0.35
N ALA A 89 -12.15 -36.44 -0.65
CA ALA A 89 -12.45 -36.12 -2.05
C ALA A 89 -13.96 -35.86 -2.30
N ARG A 90 -14.84 -36.60 -1.61
CA ARG A 90 -16.29 -36.39 -1.68
C ARG A 90 -16.70 -35.07 -1.05
N LEU A 91 -16.15 -34.72 0.10
CA LEU A 91 -16.43 -33.46 0.80
C LEU A 91 -15.93 -32.25 0.01
N GLU A 92 -14.71 -32.30 -0.54
CA GLU A 92 -14.17 -31.23 -1.39
C GLU A 92 -15.06 -31.01 -2.63
N ARG A 93 -15.52 -32.07 -3.30
CA ARG A 93 -16.46 -31.96 -4.42
C ARG A 93 -17.82 -31.42 -4.02
N HIS A 94 -18.32 -31.81 -2.84
CA HIS A 94 -19.63 -31.36 -2.33
C HIS A 94 -19.62 -29.87 -2.00
N TYR A 95 -18.63 -29.42 -1.23
CA TYR A 95 -18.50 -28.02 -0.82
C TYR A 95 -17.87 -27.15 -1.91
N ARG A 96 -17.25 -27.75 -2.90
CA ARG A 96 -16.49 -27.07 -3.98
C ARG A 96 -15.41 -26.14 -3.41
N ASP A 97 -14.79 -26.58 -2.33
CA ASP A 97 -13.72 -25.88 -1.62
C ASP A 97 -12.94 -26.84 -0.75
N VAL A 98 -11.69 -26.50 -0.45
CA VAL A 98 -10.82 -27.27 0.44
C VAL A 98 -11.39 -27.29 1.84
N GLN A 99 -11.41 -28.48 2.44
CA GLN A 99 -11.99 -28.71 3.74
C GLN A 99 -10.92 -29.01 4.79
N ASP A 100 -11.17 -28.52 6.01
CA ASP A 100 -10.49 -28.85 7.25
C ASP A 100 -11.35 -29.89 7.97
N LEU A 101 -10.79 -31.06 8.25
CA LEU A 101 -11.47 -32.25 8.69
C LEU A 101 -10.97 -32.71 10.06
N GLU A 102 -11.89 -33.03 10.93
CA GLU A 102 -11.59 -33.68 12.20
C GLU A 102 -12.18 -35.10 12.16
N PHE A 103 -11.39 -36.10 12.58
CA PHE A 103 -11.81 -37.49 12.56
C PHE A 103 -11.24 -38.30 13.71
N THR A 104 -11.93 -39.38 14.04
CA THR A 104 -11.48 -40.39 15.02
C THR A 104 -11.57 -41.76 14.42
N VAL A 105 -10.61 -42.59 14.75
CA VAL A 105 -10.63 -44.02 14.47
C VAL A 105 -10.84 -44.76 15.78
N GLU A 106 -11.91 -45.53 15.88
CA GLU A 106 -12.18 -46.38 17.02
C GLU A 106 -12.15 -47.85 16.56
N ARG A 107 -11.20 -48.62 17.08
CA ARG A 107 -11.04 -50.05 16.77
C ARG A 107 -11.07 -50.32 15.27
N GLY A 108 -10.26 -49.56 14.52
CA GLY A 108 -10.13 -49.69 13.07
C GLY A 108 -11.30 -49.15 12.24
N LYS A 109 -12.32 -48.54 12.86
CA LYS A 109 -13.46 -47.91 12.18
C LYS A 109 -13.31 -46.40 12.17
N LEU A 110 -13.41 -45.80 11.00
CA LEU A 110 -13.32 -44.34 10.80
C LEU A 110 -14.64 -43.63 11.12
N PHE A 111 -14.57 -42.53 11.86
CA PHE A 111 -15.66 -41.63 12.14
C PHE A 111 -15.24 -40.18 11.82
N MET A 112 -16.01 -39.51 10.97
CA MET A 112 -15.84 -38.10 10.71
C MET A 112 -16.56 -37.31 11.79
N LEU A 113 -15.87 -36.36 12.42
CA LEU A 113 -16.40 -35.56 13.52
C LEU A 113 -16.87 -34.19 13.03
N GLN A 114 -16.04 -33.52 12.23
CA GLN A 114 -16.31 -32.17 11.75
C GLN A 114 -15.70 -31.92 10.40
N THR A 115 -16.34 -31.05 9.60
CA THR A 115 -15.78 -30.44 8.41
C THR A 115 -16.05 -28.96 8.42
N ARG A 116 -15.09 -28.16 7.94
CA ARG A 116 -15.20 -26.72 7.78
C ARG A 116 -14.34 -26.23 6.61
N ASN A 117 -14.62 -25.04 6.11
CA ASN A 117 -13.77 -24.44 5.08
C ASN A 117 -12.37 -24.19 5.65
N ALA A 118 -11.37 -24.64 4.92
CA ALA A 118 -9.97 -24.56 5.33
C ALA A 118 -9.47 -23.11 5.36
N LYS A 119 -8.88 -22.70 6.49
CA LYS A 119 -8.04 -21.51 6.54
C LYS A 119 -6.74 -21.81 5.80
N ARG A 120 -6.27 -20.89 4.96
CA ARG A 120 -5.14 -21.11 4.06
C ARG A 120 -4.38 -19.83 3.78
N THR A 121 -3.13 -19.97 3.33
CA THR A 121 -2.31 -18.83 2.90
C THR A 121 -2.89 -18.20 1.62
N ALA A 122 -2.49 -16.96 1.32
CA ALA A 122 -2.90 -16.28 0.09
C ALA A 122 -2.45 -17.05 -1.17
N GLU A 123 -1.24 -17.62 -1.14
CA GLU A 123 -0.70 -18.44 -2.22
C GLU A 123 -1.55 -19.69 -2.46
N ALA A 124 -1.80 -20.44 -1.39
CA ALA A 124 -2.66 -21.63 -1.46
C ALA A 124 -4.06 -21.28 -1.94
N ALA A 125 -4.65 -20.17 -1.47
CA ALA A 125 -5.99 -19.74 -1.88
C ALA A 125 -6.10 -19.52 -3.39
N VAL A 126 -5.11 -18.84 -4.00
CA VAL A 126 -5.12 -18.60 -5.45
C VAL A 126 -4.85 -19.88 -6.23
N LYS A 127 -3.83 -20.69 -5.85
CA LYS A 127 -3.53 -21.96 -6.52
C LYS A 127 -4.71 -22.91 -6.48
N ILE A 128 -5.32 -23.09 -5.30
CA ILE A 128 -6.52 -23.93 -5.13
C ILE A 128 -7.67 -23.44 -6.02
N ALA A 129 -7.92 -22.12 -6.07
CA ALA A 129 -8.95 -21.56 -6.93
C ALA A 129 -8.68 -21.88 -8.42
N CYS A 130 -7.41 -21.78 -8.85
CA CYS A 130 -7.01 -22.13 -10.22
C CYS A 130 -7.21 -23.62 -10.51
N ASP A 131 -6.80 -24.49 -9.59
CA ASP A 131 -6.93 -25.93 -9.74
C ASP A 131 -8.39 -26.38 -9.80
N LEU A 132 -9.25 -25.85 -8.91
CA LEU A 132 -10.67 -26.15 -8.89
C LEU A 132 -11.38 -25.74 -10.19
N VAL A 133 -10.95 -24.65 -10.84
CA VAL A 133 -11.43 -24.28 -12.18
C VAL A 133 -10.91 -25.26 -13.22
N GLY A 134 -9.62 -25.62 -13.19
CA GLY A 134 -9.02 -26.61 -14.09
C GLY A 134 -9.65 -27.99 -13.97
N GLU A 135 -10.08 -28.38 -12.78
CA GLU A 135 -10.81 -29.63 -12.49
C GLU A 135 -12.31 -29.57 -12.85
N GLY A 136 -12.82 -28.40 -13.28
CA GLY A 136 -14.23 -28.19 -13.62
C GLY A 136 -15.19 -28.20 -12.44
N LEU A 137 -14.69 -28.04 -11.22
CA LEU A 137 -15.52 -28.04 -10.00
C LEU A 137 -16.19 -26.68 -9.76
N ILE A 138 -15.55 -25.59 -10.17
CA ILE A 138 -16.05 -24.21 -10.08
C ILE A 138 -15.79 -23.46 -11.38
N ASP A 139 -16.47 -22.34 -11.57
CA ASP A 139 -16.21 -21.39 -12.64
C ASP A 139 -15.26 -20.25 -12.19
N LYS A 140 -14.80 -19.46 -13.14
CA LYS A 140 -13.91 -18.30 -12.90
C LYS A 140 -14.53 -17.30 -11.91
N ARG A 141 -15.85 -17.06 -12.00
CA ARG A 141 -16.59 -16.14 -11.12
C ARG A 141 -16.53 -16.60 -9.68
N ARG A 142 -16.76 -17.91 -9.45
CA ARG A 142 -16.65 -18.50 -8.12
C ARG A 142 -15.19 -18.45 -7.61
N ALA A 143 -14.21 -18.76 -8.44
CA ALA A 143 -12.79 -18.69 -8.11
C ALA A 143 -12.39 -17.29 -7.61
N VAL A 144 -12.76 -16.23 -8.35
CA VAL A 144 -12.52 -14.83 -7.98
C VAL A 144 -13.21 -14.45 -6.66
N SER A 145 -14.38 -15.05 -6.37
CA SER A 145 -15.11 -14.81 -5.12
C SER A 145 -14.49 -15.46 -3.88
N MET A 146 -13.66 -16.49 -4.05
CA MET A 146 -13.10 -17.29 -2.94
C MET A 146 -11.83 -16.72 -2.32
N VAL A 147 -11.14 -15.84 -3.03
CA VAL A 147 -9.85 -15.27 -2.59
C VAL A 147 -10.08 -13.87 -2.04
N SER A 148 -9.63 -13.61 -0.81
CA SER A 148 -9.70 -12.26 -0.24
C SER A 148 -8.75 -11.32 -0.98
N ALA A 149 -9.24 -10.19 -1.50
CA ALA A 149 -8.41 -9.18 -2.14
C ALA A 149 -7.32 -8.66 -1.18
N GLN A 150 -7.67 -8.43 0.09
CA GLN A 150 -6.73 -7.98 1.11
C GLN A 150 -5.59 -8.99 1.36
N SER A 151 -5.86 -10.30 1.24
CA SER A 151 -4.83 -11.32 1.49
C SER A 151 -3.75 -11.34 0.39
N LEU A 152 -4.04 -10.89 -0.83
CA LEU A 152 -3.04 -10.84 -1.90
C LEU A 152 -1.85 -9.93 -1.57
N ASP A 153 -2.03 -8.96 -0.69
CA ASP A 153 -0.94 -8.07 -0.24
C ASP A 153 0.26 -8.88 0.29
N GLN A 154 0.00 -9.98 0.97
CA GLN A 154 1.04 -10.85 1.51
C GLN A 154 1.97 -11.46 0.45
N LEU A 155 1.52 -11.56 -0.79
CA LEU A 155 2.32 -12.13 -1.89
C LEU A 155 3.40 -11.16 -2.41
N PHE A 156 3.24 -9.88 -2.14
CA PHE A 156 4.14 -8.82 -2.62
C PHE A 156 5.14 -8.34 -1.57
N HIS A 157 5.17 -9.03 -0.42
CA HIS A 157 6.13 -8.78 0.66
C HIS A 157 7.03 -9.99 0.91
N ALA A 158 8.22 -9.74 1.44
CA ALA A 158 9.07 -10.82 1.93
C ALA A 158 8.36 -11.56 3.07
N ARG A 159 8.56 -12.87 3.16
CA ARG A 159 7.93 -13.73 4.18
C ARG A 159 8.95 -14.70 4.77
N ILE A 160 8.71 -15.14 5.99
CA ILE A 160 9.53 -16.20 6.61
C ILE A 160 9.31 -17.51 5.84
N ASP A 161 10.40 -18.24 5.56
CA ASP A 161 10.31 -19.56 4.92
C ASP A 161 9.46 -20.49 5.79
N PRO A 162 8.39 -21.12 5.26
CA PRO A 162 7.53 -22.04 6.02
C PRO A 162 8.26 -23.25 6.63
N HIS A 163 9.45 -23.58 6.14
CA HIS A 163 10.26 -24.67 6.67
C HIS A 163 11.11 -24.27 7.89
N GLU A 164 11.18 -22.97 8.20
CA GLU A 164 11.88 -22.50 9.39
C GLU A 164 11.08 -22.79 10.67
N ARG A 165 11.82 -23.11 11.74
CA ARG A 165 11.20 -23.26 13.07
C ARG A 165 11.04 -21.89 13.72
N VAL A 166 9.83 -21.37 13.70
CA VAL A 166 9.50 -20.07 14.26
C VAL A 166 9.25 -20.19 15.77
N ALA A 167 10.24 -19.81 16.57
CA ALA A 167 10.08 -19.66 18.02
C ALA A 167 9.81 -18.18 18.34
N VAL A 168 8.55 -17.81 18.51
CA VAL A 168 8.15 -16.42 18.79
C VAL A 168 8.64 -16.01 20.18
N ALA A 169 9.49 -14.98 20.23
CA ALA A 169 10.02 -14.43 21.47
C ALA A 169 9.05 -13.42 22.10
N CYS A 170 8.43 -12.60 21.26
CA CYS A 170 7.38 -11.65 21.67
C CYS A 170 6.50 -11.29 20.48
N LYS A 171 5.38 -10.64 20.77
CA LYS A 171 4.39 -10.24 19.77
C LYS A 171 3.98 -8.80 19.96
N GLY A 172 3.92 -8.05 18.89
CA GLY A 172 3.35 -6.71 18.79
C GLY A 172 2.17 -6.65 17.82
N LEU A 173 1.81 -5.47 17.43
CA LEU A 173 0.79 -5.22 16.41
C LEU A 173 1.41 -5.37 15.01
N ASN A 174 0.63 -5.92 14.10
CA ASN A 174 0.96 -6.02 12.68
C ASN A 174 0.78 -4.66 11.99
N ALA A 175 1.79 -3.82 12.09
CA ALA A 175 1.73 -2.42 11.70
C ALA A 175 1.97 -2.17 10.20
N ALA A 176 2.96 -2.84 9.62
CA ALA A 176 3.17 -2.83 8.17
C ALA A 176 3.59 -4.23 7.71
N PRO A 177 3.00 -4.78 6.62
CA PRO A 177 3.15 -6.17 6.24
C PRO A 177 4.57 -6.51 5.77
N GLY A 178 4.89 -7.82 5.79
CA GLY A 178 6.15 -8.38 5.36
C GLY A 178 7.03 -8.84 6.52
N ALA A 179 8.09 -9.59 6.19
CA ALA A 179 9.10 -10.04 7.13
C ALA A 179 10.46 -9.40 6.83
N ALA A 180 11.20 -9.07 7.87
CA ALA A 180 12.56 -8.56 7.77
C ALA A 180 13.45 -9.22 8.81
N ALA A 181 14.70 -9.52 8.43
CA ALA A 181 15.73 -10.01 9.31
C ALA A 181 16.92 -9.05 9.29
N GLY A 182 17.43 -8.71 10.45
CA GLY A 182 18.56 -7.79 10.57
C GLY A 182 19.13 -7.72 11.98
N GLN A 183 20.24 -7.05 12.09
CA GLN A 183 20.91 -6.78 13.36
C GLN A 183 20.25 -5.59 14.06
N ILE A 184 20.03 -5.69 15.36
CA ILE A 184 19.43 -4.64 16.16
C ILE A 184 20.28 -3.39 16.13
N VAL A 185 19.65 -2.25 15.87
CA VAL A 185 20.21 -0.91 16.10
C VAL A 185 19.20 -0.07 16.86
N PHE A 186 19.68 0.81 17.73
CA PHE A 186 18.83 1.62 18.60
C PHE A 186 18.77 3.10 18.22
N SER A 187 19.56 3.54 17.23
CA SER A 187 19.50 4.90 16.71
C SER A 187 19.33 4.91 15.20
N ALA A 188 18.77 6.00 14.68
CA ALA A 188 18.61 6.21 13.26
C ALA A 188 19.96 6.35 12.55
N GLU A 189 20.93 7.02 13.19
CA GLU A 189 22.28 7.24 12.71
C GLU A 189 23.06 5.92 12.56
N ASP A 190 22.89 5.01 13.54
CA ASP A 190 23.52 3.68 13.45
C ASP A 190 22.92 2.86 12.32
N ALA A 191 21.61 2.94 12.09
CA ALA A 191 20.97 2.26 10.97
C ALA A 191 21.55 2.71 9.62
N VAL A 192 21.77 4.01 9.44
CA VAL A 192 22.39 4.57 8.23
C VAL A 192 23.84 4.11 8.10
N THR A 193 24.63 4.30 9.15
CA THR A 193 26.07 3.93 9.15
C THR A 193 26.27 2.44 8.86
N TRP A 194 25.45 1.58 9.44
CA TRP A 194 25.55 0.14 9.22
C TRP A 194 25.08 -0.30 7.84
N LYS A 195 24.09 0.39 7.28
CA LYS A 195 23.69 0.17 5.88
C LYS A 195 24.83 0.50 4.91
N GLU A 196 25.53 1.61 5.12
CA GLU A 196 26.71 1.99 4.32
C GLU A 196 27.82 0.93 4.40
N GLN A 197 27.91 0.20 5.52
CA GLN A 197 28.81 -0.94 5.72
C GLN A 197 28.26 -2.25 5.11
N GLY A 198 27.10 -2.23 4.44
CA GLY A 198 26.46 -3.40 3.85
C GLY A 198 25.77 -4.33 4.87
N ARG A 199 25.52 -3.87 6.09
CA ARG A 199 24.86 -4.64 7.14
C ARG A 199 23.34 -4.44 7.07
N LYS A 200 22.58 -5.52 7.27
CA LYS A 200 21.13 -5.47 7.40
C LYS A 200 20.76 -5.14 8.84
N THR A 201 19.87 -4.18 9.04
CA THR A 201 19.50 -3.73 10.38
C THR A 201 17.99 -3.75 10.61
N ILE A 202 17.59 -3.96 11.86
CA ILE A 202 16.24 -3.69 12.36
C ILE A 202 16.35 -2.52 13.33
N LEU A 203 15.66 -1.42 13.04
CA LEU A 203 15.60 -0.26 13.91
C LEU A 203 14.63 -0.54 15.08
N VAL A 204 15.16 -0.57 16.29
CA VAL A 204 14.39 -0.88 17.51
C VAL A 204 14.30 0.36 18.38
N ARG A 205 13.09 0.91 18.52
CA ARG A 205 12.84 2.15 19.26
C ARG A 205 11.74 1.97 20.31
N THR A 206 11.70 2.83 21.32
CA THR A 206 10.53 2.92 22.20
C THR A 206 9.32 3.39 21.40
N GLU A 207 9.48 4.41 20.62
CA GLU A 207 8.59 4.99 19.61
C GLU A 207 9.46 5.70 18.57
N THR A 208 8.98 5.89 17.36
CA THR A 208 9.69 6.69 16.35
C THR A 208 9.13 8.11 16.27
N THR A 209 10.00 9.03 15.89
CA THR A 209 9.70 10.43 15.64
C THR A 209 10.07 10.79 14.20
N PRO A 210 9.67 11.96 13.68
CA PRO A 210 10.12 12.42 12.36
C PRO A 210 11.63 12.41 12.16
N ASP A 211 12.40 12.63 13.23
CA ASP A 211 13.87 12.57 13.19
C ASP A 211 14.42 11.17 12.91
N ASP A 212 13.65 10.12 13.16
CA ASP A 212 14.04 8.73 12.90
C ASP A 212 13.85 8.28 11.44
N VAL A 213 13.22 9.09 10.59
CA VAL A 213 12.81 8.71 9.21
C VAL A 213 14.00 8.24 8.37
N HIS A 214 15.15 8.91 8.44
CA HIS A 214 16.35 8.49 7.71
C HIS A 214 16.87 7.11 8.15
N GLY A 215 16.77 6.80 9.44
CA GLY A 215 17.09 5.47 9.98
C GLY A 215 16.06 4.41 9.56
N MET A 216 14.79 4.77 9.51
CA MET A 216 13.72 3.88 9.00
C MET A 216 13.93 3.55 7.52
N ILE A 217 14.38 4.51 6.71
CA ILE A 217 14.76 4.28 5.30
C ILE A 217 15.97 3.36 5.20
N ALA A 218 16.93 3.48 6.10
CA ALA A 218 18.14 2.68 6.11
C ALA A 218 17.89 1.24 6.55
N ALA A 219 17.07 1.02 7.59
CA ALA A 219 16.80 -0.30 8.16
C ALA A 219 15.98 -1.19 7.21
N GLU A 220 16.11 -2.52 7.36
CA GLU A 220 15.27 -3.52 6.65
C GLU A 220 13.85 -3.57 7.22
N GLY A 221 13.66 -3.21 8.48
CA GLY A 221 12.37 -3.17 9.16
C GLY A 221 12.42 -2.39 10.46
N VAL A 222 11.25 -2.14 11.03
CA VAL A 222 11.08 -1.31 12.25
C VAL A 222 10.33 -2.09 13.33
N LEU A 223 10.84 -2.00 14.55
CA LEU A 223 10.22 -2.59 15.74
C LEU A 223 10.08 -1.51 16.82
N THR A 224 8.86 -1.29 17.32
CA THR A 224 8.66 -0.34 18.42
C THR A 224 8.04 -1.00 19.65
N GLN A 225 8.49 -0.55 20.83
CA GLN A 225 7.92 -0.98 22.11
C GLN A 225 6.51 -0.44 22.29
N LYS A 226 6.29 0.82 21.93
CA LYS A 226 5.00 1.52 22.01
C LYS A 226 4.49 1.86 20.63
N GLY A 227 3.22 2.20 20.55
CA GLY A 227 2.55 2.65 19.34
C GLY A 227 1.53 1.67 18.82
N GLY A 228 0.52 2.19 18.15
CA GLY A 228 -0.57 1.43 17.53
C GLY A 228 -0.35 1.22 16.04
N ALA A 229 -1.34 0.65 15.36
CA ALA A 229 -1.35 0.47 13.90
C ALA A 229 -1.33 1.81 13.13
N THR A 230 -1.60 2.91 13.81
CA THR A 230 -1.61 4.29 13.30
C THR A 230 -0.49 5.16 13.90
N SER A 231 0.48 4.55 14.61
CA SER A 231 1.64 5.27 15.12
C SER A 231 2.55 5.75 13.98
N HIS A 232 3.37 6.76 14.25
CA HIS A 232 4.37 7.27 13.29
C HIS A 232 5.19 6.14 12.67
N ALA A 233 5.69 5.19 13.49
CA ALA A 233 6.41 4.01 12.99
C ALA A 233 5.59 3.20 11.98
N ALA A 234 4.32 2.95 12.27
CA ALA A 234 3.43 2.15 11.44
C ALA A 234 3.10 2.83 10.11
N VAL A 235 2.76 4.12 10.16
CA VAL A 235 2.37 4.91 8.99
C VAL A 235 3.55 5.09 8.04
N VAL A 236 4.69 5.54 8.57
CA VAL A 236 5.89 5.80 7.77
C VAL A 236 6.46 4.50 7.20
N ALA A 237 6.57 3.43 8.00
CA ALA A 237 7.04 2.14 7.50
C ALA A 237 6.13 1.59 6.38
N ARG A 238 4.81 1.73 6.53
CA ARG A 238 3.84 1.32 5.50
C ARG A 238 3.99 2.14 4.23
N GLY A 239 4.16 3.45 4.34
CA GLY A 239 4.44 4.33 3.20
C GLY A 239 5.71 3.97 2.46
N MET A 240 6.73 3.48 3.17
CA MET A 240 8.01 3.02 2.62
C MET A 240 7.99 1.56 2.14
N GLY A 241 6.88 0.82 2.34
CA GLY A 241 6.82 -0.62 2.04
C GLY A 241 7.74 -1.47 2.93
N LYS A 242 8.08 -1.00 4.14
CA LYS A 242 8.97 -1.71 5.06
C LYS A 242 8.20 -2.45 6.15
N PRO A 243 8.57 -3.69 6.48
CA PRO A 243 7.94 -4.43 7.57
C PRO A 243 8.04 -3.67 8.90
N CYS A 244 6.90 -3.62 9.63
CA CYS A 244 6.86 -2.98 10.92
C CYS A 244 6.03 -3.78 11.93
N VAL A 245 6.61 -3.99 13.10
CA VAL A 245 5.91 -4.49 14.29
C VAL A 245 5.90 -3.37 15.32
N ALA A 246 4.70 -2.86 15.65
CA ALA A 246 4.56 -1.77 16.60
C ALA A 246 3.93 -2.23 17.92
N GLY A 247 4.12 -1.46 19.00
CA GLY A 247 3.47 -1.74 20.27
C GLY A 247 3.86 -3.08 20.90
N CYS A 248 5.10 -3.51 20.71
CA CYS A 248 5.59 -4.75 21.33
C CYS A 248 6.02 -4.48 22.79
N GLU A 249 5.06 -4.42 23.70
CA GLU A 249 5.29 -4.07 25.12
C GLU A 249 6.24 -5.03 25.84
N ALA A 250 6.42 -6.25 25.33
CA ALA A 250 7.37 -7.23 25.83
C ALA A 250 8.83 -6.88 25.51
N VAL A 251 9.08 -5.91 24.63
CA VAL A 251 10.41 -5.36 24.36
C VAL A 251 10.67 -4.22 25.33
N ARG A 252 11.78 -4.30 26.08
CA ARG A 252 12.21 -3.24 27.00
C ARG A 252 13.61 -2.78 26.63
N ILE A 253 13.73 -1.53 26.22
CA ILE A 253 14.95 -0.94 25.66
C ILE A 253 15.74 -0.21 26.75
N ASP A 254 17.05 -0.50 26.84
CA ASP A 254 18.02 0.21 27.67
C ASP A 254 19.06 0.87 26.73
N LEU A 255 18.76 2.09 26.31
CA LEU A 255 19.60 2.84 25.37
C LEU A 255 21.02 3.13 25.92
N ARG A 256 21.14 3.30 27.25
CA ARG A 256 22.45 3.61 27.88
C ARG A 256 23.43 2.47 27.74
N ASN A 257 22.94 1.24 27.84
CA ASN A 257 23.76 0.03 27.75
C ASN A 257 23.65 -0.64 26.36
N ARG A 258 23.01 -0.01 25.39
CA ARG A 258 22.79 -0.51 24.01
C ARG A 258 22.31 -1.97 23.99
N ARG A 259 21.24 -2.24 24.75
CA ARG A 259 20.61 -3.55 24.88
C ARG A 259 19.10 -3.43 24.99
N ALA A 260 18.41 -4.52 24.69
CA ALA A 260 16.98 -4.63 24.92
C ALA A 260 16.61 -6.04 25.38
N ARG A 261 15.57 -6.13 26.19
CA ARG A 261 14.99 -7.40 26.64
C ARG A 261 13.79 -7.75 25.76
N PHE A 262 13.82 -8.94 25.17
CA PHE A 262 12.75 -9.52 24.35
C PHE A 262 12.10 -10.68 25.09
N GLY A 263 10.95 -10.43 25.73
CA GLY A 263 10.38 -11.41 26.66
C GLY A 263 11.38 -11.72 27.79
N ASP A 264 11.88 -12.93 27.84
CA ASP A 264 12.82 -13.39 28.88
C ASP A 264 14.31 -13.32 28.46
N ARG A 265 14.60 -12.97 27.21
CA ARG A 265 15.97 -12.91 26.68
C ARG A 265 16.46 -11.49 26.56
N GLU A 266 17.72 -11.27 26.91
CA GLU A 266 18.43 -10.01 26.71
C GLU A 266 19.27 -10.09 25.44
N LEU A 267 19.15 -9.09 24.58
CA LEU A 267 19.88 -8.93 23.34
C LEU A 267 20.65 -7.59 23.35
N HIS A 268 21.79 -7.60 22.72
CA HIS A 268 22.65 -6.43 22.55
C HIS A 268 22.54 -5.89 21.13
N GLU A 269 22.98 -4.69 20.93
CA GLU A 269 23.11 -4.13 19.59
C GLU A 269 24.02 -5.02 18.74
N GLY A 270 23.56 -5.27 17.51
CA GLY A 270 24.23 -6.20 16.59
C GLY A 270 23.73 -7.64 16.66
N ASP A 271 22.94 -8.01 17.66
CA ASP A 271 22.28 -9.31 17.68
C ASP A 271 21.19 -9.39 16.60
N TRP A 272 20.99 -10.57 16.04
CA TRP A 272 20.01 -10.78 14.99
C TRP A 272 18.59 -10.96 15.53
N VAL A 273 17.65 -10.30 14.87
CA VAL A 273 16.21 -10.53 15.04
C VAL A 273 15.53 -10.60 13.70
N THR A 274 14.44 -11.37 13.65
CA THR A 274 13.53 -11.41 12.52
C THR A 274 12.17 -10.91 13.00
N ILE A 275 11.60 -9.94 12.30
CA ILE A 275 10.25 -9.44 12.55
C ILE A 275 9.32 -9.85 11.42
N ASP A 276 8.08 -10.16 11.75
CA ASP A 276 7.01 -10.39 10.79
C ASP A 276 5.88 -9.39 11.02
N GLY A 277 5.89 -8.33 10.25
CA GLY A 277 4.89 -7.27 10.32
C GLY A 277 3.50 -7.71 9.83
N THR A 278 3.38 -8.86 9.17
CA THR A 278 2.08 -9.45 8.78
C THR A 278 1.37 -10.11 9.96
N THR A 279 2.13 -10.77 10.84
CA THR A 279 1.58 -11.49 12.01
C THR A 279 1.81 -10.78 13.33
N GLY A 280 2.72 -9.79 13.36
CA GLY A 280 3.17 -9.10 14.57
C GLY A 280 4.21 -9.89 15.38
N ASN A 281 4.74 -10.99 14.85
CA ASN A 281 5.69 -11.83 15.56
C ASN A 281 7.11 -11.27 15.51
N VAL A 282 7.84 -11.45 16.60
CA VAL A 282 9.26 -11.14 16.71
C VAL A 282 10.00 -12.42 17.13
N VAL A 283 11.01 -12.79 16.35
CA VAL A 283 11.81 -14.01 16.54
C VAL A 283 13.26 -13.61 16.77
N ILE A 284 13.92 -14.23 17.74
CA ILE A 284 15.35 -14.01 17.99
C ILE A 284 16.16 -14.87 17.02
N GLY A 285 17.08 -14.24 16.31
CA GLY A 285 17.93 -14.85 15.31
C GLY A 285 17.57 -14.44 13.88
N GLU A 286 18.44 -14.80 12.95
CA GLU A 286 18.23 -14.63 11.52
C GLU A 286 17.47 -15.85 10.99
N LEU A 287 16.24 -15.64 10.51
CA LEU A 287 15.48 -16.63 9.78
C LEU A 287 15.63 -16.41 8.27
N ARG A 288 15.54 -17.49 7.52
CA ARG A 288 15.51 -17.44 6.07
C ARG A 288 14.21 -16.79 5.62
N LEU A 289 14.33 -15.78 4.75
CA LEU A 289 13.21 -15.10 4.12
C LEU A 289 13.07 -15.52 2.66
N ILE A 290 11.83 -15.66 2.23
CA ILE A 290 11.47 -15.79 0.81
C ILE A 290 11.15 -14.38 0.33
N PRO A 291 11.92 -13.82 -0.62
CA PRO A 291 11.61 -12.50 -1.19
C PRO A 291 10.30 -12.53 -1.97
N PRO A 292 9.63 -11.38 -2.17
CA PRO A 292 8.51 -11.31 -3.07
C PRO A 292 8.95 -11.72 -4.49
N PRO A 293 8.06 -12.33 -5.28
CA PRO A 293 8.39 -12.75 -6.63
C PRO A 293 8.77 -11.54 -7.49
N SER A 294 9.89 -11.64 -8.22
CA SER A 294 10.35 -10.59 -9.15
C SER A 294 9.36 -10.40 -10.32
N GLN A 295 8.69 -11.46 -10.73
CA GLN A 295 7.64 -11.49 -11.76
C GLN A 295 6.39 -12.18 -11.21
N LEU A 296 5.22 -11.85 -11.78
CA LEU A 296 3.98 -12.54 -11.41
C LEU A 296 4.09 -14.03 -11.75
N PRO A 297 3.91 -14.95 -10.79
CA PRO A 297 3.82 -16.37 -11.07
C PRO A 297 2.66 -16.69 -12.02
N ASP A 298 2.80 -17.70 -12.88
CA ASP A 298 1.80 -18.06 -13.90
C ASP A 298 0.39 -18.30 -13.32
N TRP A 299 0.31 -18.95 -12.17
CA TRP A 299 -0.96 -19.18 -11.48
C TRP A 299 -1.63 -17.88 -11.04
N LEU A 300 -0.84 -16.89 -10.57
CA LEU A 300 -1.36 -15.58 -10.16
C LEU A 300 -1.74 -14.74 -11.39
N ALA A 301 -0.92 -14.76 -12.45
CA ALA A 301 -1.21 -14.10 -13.71
C ALA A 301 -2.52 -14.64 -14.32
N THR A 302 -2.70 -15.96 -14.33
CA THR A 302 -3.93 -16.63 -14.79
C THR A 302 -5.15 -16.19 -13.96
N PHE A 303 -5.04 -16.25 -12.64
CA PHE A 303 -6.11 -15.83 -11.73
C PHE A 303 -6.51 -14.35 -11.93
N LEU A 304 -5.51 -13.46 -12.02
CA LEU A 304 -5.76 -12.04 -12.25
C LEU A 304 -6.32 -11.74 -13.65
N SER A 305 -6.03 -12.57 -14.66
CA SER A 305 -6.68 -12.45 -15.97
C SER A 305 -8.19 -12.67 -15.89
N TRP A 306 -8.64 -13.59 -15.04
CA TRP A 306 -10.07 -13.80 -14.79
C TRP A 306 -10.70 -12.60 -14.07
N ALA A 307 -9.98 -11.99 -13.14
CA ALA A 307 -10.43 -10.75 -12.52
C ALA A 307 -10.60 -9.63 -13.56
N ASP A 308 -9.65 -9.51 -14.50
CA ASP A 308 -9.73 -8.52 -15.58
C ASP A 308 -10.90 -8.77 -16.55
N GLU A 309 -11.26 -10.03 -16.80
CA GLU A 309 -12.46 -10.38 -17.60
C GLU A 309 -13.78 -9.97 -16.91
N LEU A 310 -13.81 -9.94 -15.58
CA LEU A 310 -15.02 -9.73 -14.78
C LEU A 310 -15.23 -8.27 -14.36
N ARG A 311 -14.15 -7.51 -14.16
CA ARG A 311 -14.24 -6.12 -13.71
C ARG A 311 -14.74 -5.17 -14.80
N ARG A 312 -15.48 -4.14 -14.41
CA ARG A 312 -15.87 -3.02 -15.26
C ARG A 312 -14.83 -1.90 -15.24
N MET A 313 -14.38 -1.56 -14.03
CA MET A 313 -13.51 -0.43 -13.77
C MET A 313 -12.05 -0.75 -14.13
N GLN A 314 -11.36 0.22 -14.75
CA GLN A 314 -9.93 0.11 -15.02
C GLN A 314 -9.11 0.23 -13.74
N VAL A 315 -7.93 -0.37 -13.72
CA VAL A 315 -6.95 -0.23 -12.64
C VAL A 315 -5.69 0.40 -13.21
N TRP A 316 -5.34 1.56 -12.68
CA TRP A 316 -4.17 2.34 -13.02
C TRP A 316 -3.23 2.37 -11.83
N ALA A 317 -2.02 2.93 -12.02
CA ALA A 317 -1.06 3.07 -10.93
C ALA A 317 -0.64 4.52 -10.69
N ASN A 318 -0.15 4.78 -9.48
CA ASN A 318 0.61 5.99 -9.15
C ASN A 318 2.09 5.64 -9.32
N ALA A 319 2.81 6.38 -10.14
CA ALA A 319 4.23 6.14 -10.39
C ALA A 319 4.93 7.45 -10.75
N ASP A 320 6.04 7.70 -10.08
CA ASP A 320 6.79 8.95 -10.16
C ASP A 320 8.17 8.74 -10.82
N THR A 321 8.55 7.48 -11.08
CA THR A 321 9.81 7.09 -11.75
C THR A 321 9.54 6.12 -12.93
N PRO A 322 10.47 6.01 -13.89
CA PRO A 322 10.36 5.02 -14.96
C PRO A 322 10.30 3.57 -14.44
N GLU A 323 11.02 3.27 -13.37
CA GLU A 323 11.06 1.95 -12.74
C GLU A 323 9.70 1.59 -12.15
N ASP A 324 9.09 2.50 -11.40
CA ASP A 324 7.75 2.32 -10.85
C ASP A 324 6.70 2.16 -11.96
N ALA A 325 6.81 2.93 -13.02
CA ALA A 325 5.92 2.84 -14.18
C ALA A 325 6.04 1.48 -14.89
N ALA A 326 7.27 1.00 -15.09
CA ALA A 326 7.54 -0.33 -15.65
C ALA A 326 6.99 -1.43 -14.76
N LYS A 327 7.20 -1.32 -13.43
CA LYS A 327 6.67 -2.28 -12.46
C LYS A 327 5.14 -2.28 -12.43
N ALA A 328 4.52 -1.10 -12.45
CA ALA A 328 3.07 -0.97 -12.55
C ALA A 328 2.50 -1.68 -13.79
N ARG A 329 3.15 -1.49 -14.93
CA ARG A 329 2.77 -2.15 -16.19
C ARG A 329 2.91 -3.66 -16.10
N GLU A 330 4.00 -4.17 -15.54
CA GLU A 330 4.22 -5.60 -15.29
C GLU A 330 3.11 -6.20 -14.41
N LEU A 331 2.66 -5.47 -13.39
CA LEU A 331 1.59 -5.86 -12.49
C LEU A 331 0.18 -5.70 -13.09
N GLY A 332 0.07 -5.21 -14.32
CA GLY A 332 -1.16 -5.12 -15.10
C GLY A 332 -1.89 -3.79 -15.01
N ALA A 333 -1.22 -2.71 -14.62
CA ALA A 333 -1.80 -1.37 -14.68
C ALA A 333 -2.10 -0.95 -16.12
N GLN A 334 -3.25 -0.32 -16.33
CA GLN A 334 -3.74 0.13 -17.64
C GLN A 334 -3.51 1.62 -17.90
N GLY A 335 -2.69 2.26 -17.08
CA GLY A 335 -2.29 3.65 -17.16
C GLY A 335 -1.63 4.11 -15.86
N ILE A 336 -1.09 5.32 -15.88
CA ILE A 336 -0.67 6.04 -14.68
C ILE A 336 -1.72 7.11 -14.38
N GLY A 337 -2.38 6.99 -13.22
CA GLY A 337 -3.42 7.92 -12.79
C GLY A 337 -2.88 9.11 -12.00
N LEU A 338 -1.65 8.99 -11.51
CA LEU A 338 -0.92 10.07 -10.85
C LEU A 338 0.58 9.89 -11.03
N CYS A 339 1.22 10.87 -11.65
CA CYS A 339 2.66 11.11 -11.58
C CYS A 339 2.86 12.46 -10.87
N ARG A 340 3.55 12.42 -9.71
CA ARG A 340 3.85 13.58 -8.86
C ARG A 340 5.15 14.22 -9.28
N THR A 341 5.10 15.43 -9.77
CA THR A 341 6.30 16.14 -10.24
C THR A 341 7.19 16.66 -9.13
N GLU A 342 6.65 16.84 -7.92
CA GLU A 342 7.42 17.25 -6.75
C GLU A 342 8.49 16.22 -6.35
N HIS A 343 8.22 14.92 -6.46
CA HIS A 343 9.20 13.89 -6.13
C HIS A 343 10.42 13.92 -7.05
N MET A 344 10.24 14.40 -8.30
CA MET A 344 11.34 14.60 -9.23
C MET A 344 12.28 15.73 -8.77
N PHE A 345 11.75 16.75 -8.09
CA PHE A 345 12.52 17.88 -7.58
C PHE A 345 13.27 17.60 -6.27
N MET A 346 12.81 16.62 -5.48
CA MET A 346 13.38 16.29 -4.18
C MET A 346 14.68 15.47 -4.23
N GLN A 347 15.14 15.09 -5.41
CA GLN A 347 16.40 14.36 -5.55
C GLN A 347 17.60 15.26 -5.17
N PRO A 348 18.55 14.79 -4.34
CA PRO A 348 19.63 15.62 -3.79
C PRO A 348 20.43 16.40 -4.84
N GLU A 349 20.68 15.79 -6.00
CA GLU A 349 21.44 16.39 -7.10
C GLU A 349 20.68 17.55 -7.77
N ARG A 350 19.37 17.62 -7.60
CA ARG A 350 18.47 18.60 -8.22
C ARG A 350 18.14 19.75 -7.30
N LEU A 351 18.20 19.55 -5.98
CA LEU A 351 17.85 20.55 -4.98
C LEU A 351 18.56 21.90 -5.19
N PRO A 352 19.85 21.99 -5.55
CA PRO A 352 20.50 23.28 -5.81
C PRO A 352 19.81 24.09 -6.91
N LEU A 353 19.36 23.44 -8.00
CA LEU A 353 18.63 24.10 -9.10
C LEU A 353 17.22 24.52 -8.68
N VAL A 354 16.56 23.71 -7.86
CA VAL A 354 15.24 24.01 -7.29
C VAL A 354 15.35 25.21 -6.34
N HIS A 355 16.40 25.26 -5.52
CA HIS A 355 16.70 26.42 -4.66
C HIS A 355 16.91 27.70 -5.48
N GLU A 356 17.67 27.66 -6.59
CA GLU A 356 17.83 28.81 -7.50
C GLU A 356 16.46 29.33 -8.01
N MET A 357 15.56 28.42 -8.38
CA MET A 357 14.21 28.76 -8.83
C MET A 357 13.39 29.43 -7.73
N ILE A 358 13.43 28.89 -6.52
CA ILE A 358 12.62 29.39 -5.38
C ILE A 358 13.15 30.70 -4.83
N LEU A 359 14.47 30.83 -4.77
CA LEU A 359 15.13 32.03 -4.23
C LEU A 359 15.14 33.21 -5.22
N ALA A 360 14.80 32.96 -6.51
CA ALA A 360 14.73 34.00 -7.52
C ALA A 360 13.79 35.14 -7.10
N THR A 361 14.29 36.37 -7.25
CA THR A 361 13.58 37.59 -6.87
C THR A 361 12.82 38.26 -8.04
N SER A 362 13.17 37.84 -9.27
CA SER A 362 12.54 38.31 -10.49
C SER A 362 12.11 37.15 -11.40
N VAL A 363 11.18 37.45 -12.32
CA VAL A 363 10.74 36.49 -13.35
C VAL A 363 11.91 36.02 -14.22
N ASP A 364 12.83 36.95 -14.58
CA ASP A 364 13.98 36.62 -15.43
C ASP A 364 14.99 35.69 -14.74
N GLU A 365 15.23 35.90 -13.44
CA GLU A 365 16.08 35.00 -12.66
C GLU A 365 15.45 33.60 -12.54
N ARG A 366 14.14 33.54 -12.27
CA ARG A 366 13.41 32.28 -12.18
C ARG A 366 13.39 31.55 -13.52
N ALA A 367 13.18 32.27 -14.62
CA ALA A 367 13.23 31.70 -15.96
C ALA A 367 14.57 31.04 -16.25
N LYS A 368 15.71 31.65 -15.86
CA LYS A 368 17.04 31.06 -16.02
C LYS A 368 17.22 29.77 -15.21
N ALA A 369 16.72 29.72 -14.00
CA ALA A 369 16.74 28.50 -13.18
C ALA A 369 15.86 27.41 -13.78
N LEU A 370 14.67 27.75 -14.28
CA LEU A 370 13.76 26.83 -14.94
C LEU A 370 14.32 26.24 -16.24
N GLU A 371 15.08 27.02 -17.02
CA GLU A 371 15.78 26.49 -18.22
C GLU A 371 16.85 25.44 -17.88
N LYS A 372 17.43 25.48 -16.67
CA LYS A 372 18.34 24.43 -16.20
C LYS A 372 17.58 23.18 -15.73
N LEU A 373 16.39 23.33 -15.13
CA LEU A 373 15.53 22.24 -14.66
C LEU A 373 14.81 21.54 -15.81
N LEU A 374 14.49 22.23 -16.88
CA LEU A 374 13.75 21.71 -18.03
C LEU A 374 14.33 20.39 -18.59
N PRO A 375 15.64 20.27 -18.92
CA PRO A 375 16.18 19.03 -19.49
C PRO A 375 16.07 17.86 -18.51
N VAL A 376 16.18 18.12 -17.22
CA VAL A 376 16.10 17.11 -16.17
C VAL A 376 14.69 16.55 -16.08
N GLN A 377 13.67 17.40 -15.98
CA GLN A 377 12.28 16.95 -15.96
C GLN A 377 11.85 16.30 -17.28
N ARG A 378 12.34 16.80 -18.41
CA ARG A 378 12.08 16.20 -19.71
C ARG A 378 12.58 14.76 -19.78
N GLU A 379 13.75 14.45 -19.22
CA GLU A 379 14.28 13.09 -19.16
C GLU A 379 13.43 12.17 -18.30
N ASP A 380 12.96 12.64 -17.15
CA ASP A 380 12.04 11.88 -16.29
C ASP A 380 10.74 11.52 -17.03
N PHE A 381 10.11 12.50 -17.69
CA PHE A 381 8.89 12.26 -18.44
C PHE A 381 9.12 11.35 -19.66
N LEU A 382 10.27 11.46 -20.31
CA LEU A 382 10.64 10.58 -21.40
C LEU A 382 10.67 9.12 -20.93
N GLY A 383 11.34 8.83 -19.82
CA GLY A 383 11.42 7.49 -19.26
C GLY A 383 10.05 6.92 -18.85
N ILE A 384 9.21 7.71 -18.17
CA ILE A 384 7.88 7.27 -17.74
C ILE A 384 6.95 7.02 -18.93
N LEU A 385 6.92 7.94 -19.91
CA LEU A 385 6.09 7.81 -21.11
C LEU A 385 6.53 6.63 -21.98
N GLU A 386 7.83 6.35 -22.07
CA GLU A 386 8.37 5.20 -22.79
C GLU A 386 7.99 3.88 -22.11
N ALA A 387 8.13 3.78 -20.78
CA ALA A 387 7.71 2.62 -20.01
C ALA A 387 6.22 2.31 -20.18
N MET A 388 5.40 3.36 -20.34
CA MET A 388 3.94 3.25 -20.50
C MET A 388 3.47 3.33 -21.95
N GLN A 389 4.32 3.05 -22.92
CA GLN A 389 3.97 3.07 -24.35
C GLN A 389 2.57 2.51 -24.63
N GLY A 390 1.72 3.30 -25.30
CA GLY A 390 0.34 2.95 -25.67
C GLY A 390 -0.70 3.14 -24.55
N LEU A 391 -0.26 3.46 -23.34
CA LEU A 391 -1.12 3.67 -22.18
C LEU A 391 -1.08 5.14 -21.72
N PRO A 392 -2.20 5.66 -21.15
CA PRO A 392 -2.25 7.03 -20.66
C PRO A 392 -1.39 7.24 -19.42
N VAL A 393 -0.76 8.41 -19.34
CA VAL A 393 0.04 8.86 -18.18
C VAL A 393 -0.46 10.23 -17.73
N THR A 394 -1.11 10.29 -16.57
CA THR A 394 -1.60 11.53 -15.99
C THR A 394 -0.52 12.16 -15.12
N ILE A 395 -0.02 13.32 -15.55
CA ILE A 395 1.05 14.05 -14.89
C ILE A 395 0.45 15.25 -14.16
N ARG A 396 0.57 15.28 -12.84
CA ARG A 396 0.13 16.40 -12.00
C ARG A 396 1.19 17.50 -12.01
N LEU A 397 0.77 18.73 -12.32
CA LEU A 397 1.64 19.89 -12.20
C LEU A 397 1.98 20.13 -10.72
N LEU A 398 3.06 20.86 -10.47
CA LEU A 398 3.63 21.07 -9.14
C LEU A 398 2.58 21.47 -8.11
N ASP A 399 2.53 20.73 -7.02
CA ASP A 399 1.50 20.83 -6.00
C ASP A 399 1.97 21.55 -4.72
N PRO A 400 3.07 21.12 -4.02
CA PRO A 400 3.38 21.59 -2.69
C PRO A 400 3.86 23.05 -2.68
N PRO A 401 3.80 23.72 -1.53
CA PRO A 401 4.36 25.05 -1.37
C PRO A 401 5.88 25.04 -1.55
N LEU A 402 6.42 26.11 -2.12
CA LEU A 402 7.84 26.17 -2.49
C LEU A 402 8.81 26.00 -1.32
N HIS A 403 8.41 26.40 -0.11
CA HIS A 403 9.29 26.27 1.06
C HIS A 403 9.57 24.83 1.49
N GLU A 404 8.74 23.85 1.10
CA GLU A 404 9.00 22.42 1.39
C GLU A 404 10.26 21.87 0.71
N PHE A 405 10.75 22.53 -0.33
CA PHE A 405 12.01 22.17 -0.99
C PHE A 405 13.23 22.85 -0.36
N LEU A 406 13.03 23.72 0.60
CA LEU A 406 14.10 24.47 1.25
C LEU A 406 14.50 23.80 2.58
N PRO A 407 15.74 24.03 3.06
CA PRO A 407 16.15 23.56 4.39
C PRO A 407 15.21 24.07 5.49
N SER A 408 15.09 23.32 6.59
CA SER A 408 14.24 23.72 7.70
C SER A 408 14.64 25.09 8.27
N LEU A 409 13.63 25.83 8.75
CA LEU A 409 13.88 27.14 9.36
C LEU A 409 14.77 27.02 10.61
N GLU A 410 14.55 25.97 11.40
CA GLU A 410 15.28 25.67 12.62
C GLU A 410 16.75 25.41 12.32
N ASP A 411 17.06 24.56 11.35
CA ASP A 411 18.44 24.24 10.96
C ASP A 411 19.17 25.46 10.41
N LEU A 412 18.49 26.24 9.55
CA LEU A 412 19.05 27.49 9.03
C LEU A 412 19.35 28.52 10.14
N LEU A 413 18.49 28.60 11.16
CA LEU A 413 18.73 29.46 12.31
C LEU A 413 19.95 29.03 13.11
N VAL A 414 20.13 27.73 13.34
CA VAL A 414 21.31 27.17 14.02
C VAL A 414 22.57 27.43 13.21
N GLU A 415 22.60 27.01 11.94
CA GLU A 415 23.75 27.18 11.05
C GLU A 415 24.15 28.67 10.90
N THR A 416 23.18 29.54 10.68
CA THR A 416 23.43 31.00 10.54
C THR A 416 23.98 31.57 11.84
N THR A 417 23.48 31.12 13.00
CA THR A 417 23.99 31.54 14.30
C THR A 417 25.40 31.06 14.54
N GLU A 418 25.72 29.81 14.22
CA GLU A 418 27.07 29.25 14.30
C GLU A 418 28.06 30.00 13.40
N LEU A 419 27.69 30.25 12.14
CA LEU A 419 28.49 31.03 11.20
C LEU A 419 28.77 32.45 11.71
N ARG A 420 27.73 33.10 12.27
CA ARG A 420 27.87 34.42 12.88
C ARG A 420 28.90 34.43 14.02
N LEU A 421 28.87 33.43 14.88
CA LEU A 421 29.76 33.33 16.05
C LEU A 421 31.16 32.90 15.69
N THR A 422 31.33 32.03 14.71
CA THR A 422 32.62 31.44 14.34
C THR A 422 33.35 32.21 13.25
N LYS A 423 32.64 32.70 12.22
CA LYS A 423 33.25 33.37 11.05
C LYS A 423 32.93 34.86 10.95
N GLY A 424 31.96 35.33 11.72
CA GLY A 424 31.53 36.73 11.74
C GLY A 424 30.57 37.11 10.60
N ILE A 425 29.88 38.26 10.78
CA ILE A 425 28.84 38.77 9.87
C ILE A 425 29.34 39.19 8.48
N GLU A 426 30.65 39.41 8.34
CA GLU A 426 31.25 39.82 7.07
C GLU A 426 31.65 38.65 6.17
N SER A 427 31.59 37.41 6.67
CA SER A 427 31.95 36.24 5.89
C SER A 427 30.95 36.02 4.77
N ALA A 428 31.41 35.55 3.61
CA ALA A 428 30.58 35.23 2.47
C ALA A 428 29.56 34.13 2.81
N GLU A 429 29.99 33.12 3.54
CA GLU A 429 29.18 32.00 3.99
C GLU A 429 28.02 32.42 4.91
N TYR A 430 28.31 33.36 5.86
CA TYR A 430 27.24 33.91 6.71
C TYR A 430 26.22 34.67 5.87
N ARG A 431 26.66 35.55 4.96
CA ARG A 431 25.77 36.35 4.12
C ARG A 431 24.89 35.47 3.23
N GLU A 432 25.43 34.42 2.66
CA GLU A 432 24.68 33.48 1.84
C GLU A 432 23.60 32.77 2.66
N LYS A 433 23.98 32.21 3.82
CA LYS A 433 23.03 31.52 4.71
C LYS A 433 21.98 32.47 5.29
N GLU A 434 22.37 33.70 5.65
CA GLU A 434 21.44 34.72 6.13
C GLU A 434 20.42 35.12 5.03
N ALA A 435 20.87 35.26 3.80
CA ALA A 435 19.95 35.55 2.67
C ALA A 435 18.94 34.39 2.46
N MET A 436 19.41 33.15 2.54
CA MET A 436 18.53 31.97 2.47
C MET A 436 17.54 31.96 3.64
N LEU A 437 18.02 32.16 4.87
CA LEU A 437 17.19 32.20 6.07
C LEU A 437 16.07 33.27 5.94
N ARG A 438 16.42 34.47 5.53
CA ARG A 438 15.45 35.57 5.31
C ARG A 438 14.41 35.17 4.26
N ARG A 439 14.81 34.49 3.19
CA ARG A 439 13.90 34.04 2.13
C ARG A 439 12.96 32.94 2.61
N VAL A 440 13.49 31.96 3.34
CA VAL A 440 12.67 30.91 3.97
C VAL A 440 11.65 31.54 4.92
N GLN A 441 12.05 32.50 5.76
CA GLN A 441 11.15 33.22 6.66
C GLN A 441 10.03 33.99 5.90
N GLN A 442 10.33 34.54 4.73
CA GLN A 442 9.32 35.23 3.89
C GLN A 442 8.33 34.25 3.23
N LEU A 443 8.80 33.05 2.89
CA LEU A 443 7.99 32.00 2.25
C LEU A 443 7.26 31.13 3.26
N HIS A 444 7.68 31.16 4.52
CA HIS A 444 7.07 30.36 5.58
C HIS A 444 5.62 30.77 5.80
N GLU A 445 4.71 29.83 5.64
CA GLU A 445 3.28 30.02 5.83
C GLU A 445 2.83 29.42 7.16
N GLN A 446 1.89 30.06 7.83
CA GLN A 446 1.32 29.54 9.08
C GLN A 446 0.50 28.27 8.87
N ASN A 447 -0.11 28.15 7.70
CA ASN A 447 -0.85 26.95 7.28
C ASN A 447 -0.50 26.63 5.82
N PRO A 448 0.61 25.92 5.58
CA PRO A 448 1.09 25.59 4.24
C PRO A 448 0.09 24.83 3.39
N MET A 449 -0.72 23.96 4.02
CA MET A 449 -1.73 23.18 3.34
C MET A 449 -2.80 24.02 2.63
N LEU A 450 -3.15 25.18 3.22
CA LEU A 450 -4.15 26.10 2.70
C LEU A 450 -3.55 27.35 2.03
N GLY A 451 -2.23 27.41 1.89
CA GLY A 451 -1.47 28.55 1.43
C GLY A 451 -1.22 28.60 -0.09
N LEU A 452 -0.04 29.13 -0.46
CA LEU A 452 0.39 29.30 -1.85
C LEU A 452 0.95 27.98 -2.42
N ARG A 453 0.06 27.09 -2.77
CA ARG A 453 0.35 25.81 -3.41
C ARG A 453 -0.68 25.51 -4.52
N VAL A 454 -0.58 24.36 -5.17
CA VAL A 454 -1.49 23.83 -6.19
C VAL A 454 -1.68 24.81 -7.37
N CYS A 455 -2.85 24.91 -7.95
CA CYS A 455 -3.12 25.85 -9.06
C CYS A 455 -2.82 27.32 -8.70
N ARG A 456 -2.91 27.70 -7.42
CA ARG A 456 -2.56 29.06 -6.95
C ARG A 456 -1.09 29.40 -7.23
N LEU A 457 -0.20 28.41 -7.02
CA LEU A 457 1.22 28.53 -7.36
C LEU A 457 1.40 28.75 -8.86
N GLY A 458 0.71 27.97 -9.70
CA GLY A 458 0.78 28.10 -11.15
C GLY A 458 0.15 29.38 -11.71
N ILE A 459 -0.75 30.03 -10.96
CA ILE A 459 -1.32 31.34 -11.32
C ILE A 459 -0.36 32.47 -10.93
N VAL A 460 0.25 32.39 -9.74
CA VAL A 460 1.18 33.42 -9.23
C VAL A 460 2.54 33.34 -9.93
N TYR A 461 3.01 32.14 -10.24
CA TYR A 461 4.28 31.87 -10.95
C TYR A 461 4.04 31.01 -12.19
N PRO A 462 3.39 31.57 -13.22
CA PRO A 462 2.95 30.80 -14.40
C PRO A 462 4.09 30.17 -15.19
N GLU A 463 5.29 30.71 -15.09
CA GLU A 463 6.50 30.18 -15.72
C GLU A 463 6.90 28.80 -15.22
N ILE A 464 6.56 28.44 -13.96
CA ILE A 464 6.83 27.11 -13.40
C ILE A 464 5.97 26.06 -14.12
N TYR A 465 4.67 26.29 -14.22
CA TYR A 465 3.76 25.37 -14.93
C TYR A 465 4.06 25.33 -16.43
N ALA A 466 4.40 26.47 -17.04
CA ALA A 466 4.79 26.53 -18.45
C ALA A 466 6.03 25.67 -18.73
N MET A 467 7.05 25.70 -17.86
CA MET A 467 8.24 24.86 -17.99
C MET A 467 7.89 23.37 -17.88
N GLN A 468 7.05 22.97 -16.91
CA GLN A 468 6.64 21.58 -16.75
C GLN A 468 5.86 21.06 -17.96
N VAL A 469 4.88 21.83 -18.45
CA VAL A 469 4.12 21.48 -19.67
C VAL A 469 5.04 21.38 -20.86
N ARG A 470 6.00 22.30 -21.01
CA ARG A 470 7.02 22.23 -22.06
C ARG A 470 7.84 20.94 -21.98
N ALA A 471 8.31 20.57 -20.80
CA ALA A 471 9.07 19.32 -20.58
C ALA A 471 8.26 18.07 -20.96
N ILE A 472 6.98 18.02 -20.56
CA ILE A 472 6.06 16.92 -20.90
C ILE A 472 5.92 16.76 -22.42
N PHE A 473 5.61 17.85 -23.12
CA PHE A 473 5.32 17.78 -24.54
C PHE A 473 6.57 17.67 -25.43
N GLU A 474 7.72 18.22 -25.01
CA GLU A 474 8.99 17.95 -25.68
C GLU A 474 9.37 16.47 -25.58
N ALA A 475 9.20 15.84 -24.41
CA ALA A 475 9.42 14.41 -24.22
C ALA A 475 8.45 13.56 -25.07
N ALA A 476 7.17 13.89 -25.04
CA ALA A 476 6.16 13.15 -25.80
C ALA A 476 6.38 13.27 -27.32
N CYS A 477 6.71 14.44 -27.83
CA CYS A 477 7.03 14.64 -29.25
C CYS A 477 8.28 13.87 -29.69
N ASP A 478 9.31 13.82 -28.83
CA ASP A 478 10.53 13.06 -29.10
C ASP A 478 10.24 11.55 -29.21
N LEU A 479 9.48 10.99 -28.26
CA LEU A 479 9.05 9.61 -28.28
C LEU A 479 8.20 9.28 -29.51
N ARG A 480 7.25 10.14 -29.85
CA ARG A 480 6.42 9.96 -31.05
C ARG A 480 7.24 9.93 -32.34
N ARG A 481 8.27 10.75 -32.45
CA ARG A 481 9.22 10.71 -33.60
C ARG A 481 10.00 9.38 -33.67
N ARG A 482 10.25 8.77 -32.52
CA ARG A 482 10.88 7.44 -32.40
C ARG A 482 9.89 6.29 -32.66
N GLY A 483 8.61 6.58 -32.89
CA GLY A 483 7.56 5.57 -33.11
C GLY A 483 6.94 5.03 -31.83
N VAL A 484 7.20 5.64 -30.68
CA VAL A 484 6.62 5.27 -29.39
C VAL A 484 5.30 6.01 -29.19
N ASP A 485 4.21 5.30 -28.90
CA ASP A 485 2.88 5.87 -28.67
C ASP A 485 2.77 6.49 -27.27
N ALA A 486 3.35 7.69 -27.09
CA ALA A 486 3.26 8.47 -25.85
C ALA A 486 1.89 9.15 -25.73
N ARG A 487 1.25 9.02 -24.57
CA ARG A 487 -0.10 9.56 -24.27
C ARG A 487 -0.12 10.31 -22.94
N PRO A 488 0.45 11.52 -22.87
CA PRO A 488 0.42 12.34 -21.67
C PRO A 488 -0.95 12.96 -21.46
N ASP A 489 -1.44 12.98 -20.20
CA ASP A 489 -2.53 13.80 -19.73
C ASP A 489 -2.00 14.78 -18.66
N VAL A 490 -2.43 16.03 -18.69
CA VAL A 490 -2.02 17.06 -17.73
C VAL A 490 -3.10 17.26 -16.68
N MET A 491 -2.73 17.13 -15.41
CA MET A 491 -3.64 17.30 -14.28
C MET A 491 -3.29 18.55 -13.48
N ILE A 492 -4.24 19.46 -13.36
CA ILE A 492 -4.12 20.68 -12.58
C ILE A 492 -4.57 20.40 -11.15
N PRO A 493 -3.70 20.59 -10.13
CA PRO A 493 -4.06 20.32 -8.73
C PRO A 493 -4.86 21.44 -8.09
N GLY A 494 -5.68 21.14 -7.08
CA GLY A 494 -6.26 22.05 -6.11
C GLY A 494 -7.17 23.14 -6.64
N VAL A 495 -7.84 22.90 -7.77
CA VAL A 495 -8.76 23.86 -8.39
C VAL A 495 -10.02 23.97 -7.53
N GLY A 496 -10.37 25.20 -7.15
CA GLY A 496 -11.57 25.51 -6.37
C GLY A 496 -12.62 26.34 -7.13
N THR A 497 -12.24 27.02 -8.24
CA THR A 497 -13.15 27.85 -9.02
C THR A 497 -13.02 27.58 -10.52
N LYS A 498 -14.07 27.94 -11.27
CA LYS A 498 -14.05 27.83 -12.73
C LYS A 498 -12.93 28.69 -13.34
N GLU A 499 -12.72 29.90 -12.80
CA GLU A 499 -11.72 30.85 -13.29
C GLU A 499 -10.30 30.31 -13.08
N GLU A 500 -10.02 29.65 -11.94
CA GLU A 500 -8.73 28.96 -11.72
C GLU A 500 -8.53 27.86 -12.76
N MET A 501 -9.56 27.02 -13.02
CA MET A 501 -9.48 25.97 -14.02
C MET A 501 -9.24 26.55 -15.42
N GLN A 502 -10.01 27.54 -15.82
CA GLN A 502 -9.91 28.16 -17.13
C GLN A 502 -8.53 28.79 -17.35
N THR A 503 -8.08 29.62 -16.39
CA THR A 503 -6.78 30.33 -16.48
C THR A 503 -5.62 29.34 -16.62
N THR A 504 -5.57 28.33 -15.77
CA THR A 504 -4.46 27.35 -15.76
C THR A 504 -4.52 26.42 -16.98
N ARG A 505 -5.73 25.98 -17.39
CA ARG A 505 -5.93 25.18 -18.59
C ARG A 505 -5.51 25.92 -19.87
N GLU A 506 -5.93 27.17 -20.03
CA GLU A 506 -5.58 27.96 -21.21
C GLU A 506 -4.07 28.19 -21.31
N ALA A 507 -3.40 28.46 -20.19
CA ALA A 507 -1.95 28.57 -20.13
C ALA A 507 -1.25 27.27 -20.51
N ALA A 508 -1.64 26.16 -19.92
CA ALA A 508 -1.08 24.83 -20.21
C ALA A 508 -1.33 24.43 -21.67
N LYS A 509 -2.56 24.60 -22.15
CA LYS A 509 -2.93 24.26 -23.54
C LYS A 509 -2.14 25.07 -24.56
N ARG A 510 -1.95 26.36 -24.34
CA ARG A 510 -1.16 27.22 -25.24
C ARG A 510 0.27 26.68 -25.40
N VAL A 511 0.94 26.36 -24.28
CA VAL A 511 2.31 25.81 -24.30
C VAL A 511 2.35 24.46 -25.03
N ALA A 512 1.41 23.56 -24.71
CA ALA A 512 1.31 22.24 -25.35
C ALA A 512 1.13 22.36 -26.88
N ASP A 513 0.16 23.18 -27.32
CA ASP A 513 -0.16 23.38 -28.74
C ASP A 513 1.02 24.03 -29.49
N GLU A 514 1.73 24.99 -28.87
CA GLU A 514 2.94 25.61 -29.43
C GLU A 514 4.04 24.58 -29.68
N ILE A 515 4.32 23.70 -28.71
CA ILE A 515 5.33 22.64 -28.85
C ILE A 515 4.92 21.63 -29.92
N ILE A 516 3.71 21.10 -29.87
CA ILE A 516 3.18 20.14 -30.85
C ILE A 516 3.29 20.72 -32.29
N LYS A 517 2.89 21.98 -32.44
CA LYS A 517 2.98 22.68 -33.75
C LYS A 517 4.41 22.89 -34.20
N LYS A 518 5.32 23.29 -33.32
CA LYS A 518 6.75 23.48 -33.59
C LYS A 518 7.40 22.17 -34.02
N GLU A 519 7.14 21.10 -33.28
CA GLU A 519 7.73 19.79 -33.52
C GLU A 519 7.06 19.03 -34.67
N LYS A 520 5.89 19.47 -35.14
CA LYS A 520 5.10 18.88 -36.24
C LYS A 520 4.77 17.40 -36.02
N VAL A 521 4.45 17.07 -34.77
CA VAL A 521 4.13 15.71 -34.35
C VAL A 521 2.74 15.73 -33.67
N ASP A 522 1.89 14.76 -34.00
CA ASP A 522 0.59 14.61 -33.36
C ASP A 522 0.76 13.87 -32.01
N VAL A 523 0.37 14.53 -30.93
CA VAL A 523 0.37 13.99 -29.57
C VAL A 523 -1.04 14.13 -29.01
N PRO A 524 -1.79 13.03 -28.87
CA PRO A 524 -3.09 13.09 -28.20
C PRO A 524 -2.90 13.32 -26.70
N TYR A 525 -3.64 14.28 -26.15
CA TYR A 525 -3.57 14.62 -24.74
C TYR A 525 -4.90 15.17 -24.24
N ARG A 526 -5.08 15.21 -22.92
CA ARG A 526 -6.19 15.85 -22.23
C ARG A 526 -5.65 16.72 -21.10
N ILE A 527 -6.42 17.76 -20.76
CA ILE A 527 -6.18 18.58 -19.58
C ILE A 527 -7.38 18.43 -18.64
N GLY A 528 -7.13 17.95 -17.43
CA GLY A 528 -8.15 17.78 -16.41
C GLY A 528 -7.68 18.32 -15.06
N THR A 529 -8.45 18.03 -14.03
CA THR A 529 -8.14 18.52 -12.68
C THR A 529 -8.27 17.44 -11.62
N MET A 530 -7.51 17.62 -10.54
CA MET A 530 -7.69 16.89 -9.30
C MET A 530 -8.86 17.52 -8.52
N ILE A 531 -9.83 16.68 -8.16
CA ILE A 531 -10.93 17.07 -7.26
C ILE A 531 -10.52 16.66 -5.85
N GLU A 532 -10.08 17.62 -5.08
CA GLU A 532 -9.48 17.40 -3.75
C GLU A 532 -9.90 18.44 -2.70
N LEU A 533 -10.80 19.33 -3.08
CA LEU A 533 -11.42 20.30 -2.18
C LEU A 533 -12.94 20.08 -2.12
N PRO A 534 -13.59 20.20 -0.95
CA PRO A 534 -15.05 20.13 -0.84
C PRO A 534 -15.76 21.13 -1.79
N ARG A 535 -15.21 22.35 -1.92
CA ARG A 535 -15.74 23.33 -2.86
C ARG A 535 -15.73 22.83 -4.31
N ALA A 536 -14.65 22.18 -4.73
CA ALA A 536 -14.54 21.60 -6.09
C ALA A 536 -15.62 20.55 -6.35
N CYS A 537 -15.97 19.74 -5.34
CA CYS A 537 -17.05 18.77 -5.44
C CYS A 537 -18.40 19.45 -5.66
N ILE A 538 -18.66 20.56 -4.96
CA ILE A 538 -19.94 21.32 -5.02
C ILE A 538 -20.10 22.02 -6.37
N VAL A 539 -19.01 22.55 -6.94
CA VAL A 539 -19.03 23.28 -8.23
C VAL A 539 -18.54 22.42 -9.41
N ALA A 540 -18.51 21.11 -9.25
CA ALA A 540 -17.95 20.18 -10.25
C ALA A 540 -18.56 20.32 -11.65
N GLY A 541 -19.82 20.67 -11.76
CA GLY A 541 -20.48 20.97 -13.04
C GLY A 541 -19.86 22.16 -13.77
N GLU A 542 -19.48 23.22 -13.03
CA GLU A 542 -18.80 24.39 -13.60
C GLU A 542 -17.37 24.04 -14.06
N LEU A 543 -16.66 23.23 -13.27
CA LEU A 543 -15.31 22.79 -13.59
C LEU A 543 -15.28 21.84 -14.81
N ALA A 544 -16.29 20.99 -14.96
CA ALA A 544 -16.40 20.05 -16.07
C ALA A 544 -16.58 20.73 -17.43
N ALA A 545 -16.98 22.00 -17.46
CA ALA A 545 -17.03 22.78 -18.70
C ALA A 545 -15.65 22.90 -19.36
N ASP A 546 -14.62 23.04 -18.53
CA ASP A 546 -13.25 23.26 -18.96
C ASP A 546 -12.32 22.04 -18.72
N ALA A 547 -12.62 21.16 -17.77
CA ALA A 547 -11.86 19.95 -17.52
C ALA A 547 -12.31 18.78 -18.41
N GLU A 548 -11.35 18.02 -18.96
CA GLU A 548 -11.61 16.86 -19.81
C GLU A 548 -11.64 15.54 -19.03
N PHE A 549 -11.14 15.56 -17.81
CA PHE A 549 -11.26 14.45 -16.84
C PHE A 549 -11.19 14.99 -15.41
N PHE A 550 -11.70 14.18 -14.48
CA PHE A 550 -11.54 14.38 -13.04
C PHE A 550 -10.76 13.22 -12.42
N SER A 551 -9.90 13.53 -11.45
CA SER A 551 -9.28 12.54 -10.58
C SER A 551 -9.46 12.97 -9.12
N PHE A 552 -10.09 12.12 -8.29
CA PHE A 552 -10.25 12.43 -6.87
C PHE A 552 -8.93 12.27 -6.14
N GLY A 553 -8.42 13.36 -5.56
CA GLY A 553 -7.30 13.40 -4.61
C GLY A 553 -7.84 13.21 -3.20
N THR A 554 -8.17 11.97 -2.84
CA THR A 554 -8.89 11.69 -1.60
C THR A 554 -8.07 11.91 -0.34
N ASN A 555 -6.74 12.01 -0.42
CA ASN A 555 -5.92 12.39 0.73
C ASN A 555 -6.29 13.81 1.18
N ASP A 556 -6.16 14.80 0.29
CA ASP A 556 -6.48 16.21 0.58
C ASP A 556 -7.99 16.44 0.74
N LEU A 557 -8.83 15.71 -0.02
CA LEU A 557 -10.28 15.80 0.15
C LEU A 557 -10.70 15.31 1.55
N THR A 558 -10.09 14.27 2.09
CA THR A 558 -10.35 13.79 3.45
C THR A 558 -9.89 14.81 4.48
N GLN A 559 -8.65 15.32 4.36
CA GLN A 559 -8.10 16.35 5.25
C GLN A 559 -9.02 17.59 5.32
N THR A 560 -9.42 18.09 4.17
CA THR A 560 -10.22 19.31 4.08
C THR A 560 -11.68 19.11 4.50
N THR A 561 -12.23 17.92 4.31
CA THR A 561 -13.60 17.58 4.72
C THR A 561 -13.71 17.40 6.24
N TYR A 562 -12.74 16.70 6.85
CA TYR A 562 -12.70 16.54 8.31
C TYR A 562 -12.10 17.75 9.04
N GLY A 563 -11.30 18.58 8.36
CA GLY A 563 -10.49 19.60 8.99
C GLY A 563 -9.34 19.01 9.81
N TYR A 564 -8.81 17.86 9.38
CA TYR A 564 -7.68 17.18 10.02
C TYR A 564 -6.42 17.36 9.18
N SER A 565 -5.29 17.68 9.82
CA SER A 565 -3.98 17.43 9.24
C SER A 565 -3.68 15.95 9.37
N ARG A 566 -3.35 15.25 8.28
CA ARG A 566 -3.15 13.80 8.28
C ARG A 566 -2.07 13.39 9.28
N ASP A 567 -0.88 13.96 9.13
CA ASP A 567 0.29 13.58 9.93
C ASP A 567 0.05 13.84 11.42
N ASP A 568 -0.50 15.00 11.76
CA ASP A 568 -0.82 15.34 13.14
C ASP A 568 -1.94 14.46 13.72
N ALA A 569 -2.98 14.19 12.95
CA ALA A 569 -4.13 13.43 13.38
C ALA A 569 -3.80 11.94 13.58
N GLU A 570 -3.10 11.31 12.63
CA GLU A 570 -2.65 9.92 12.72
C GLU A 570 -1.66 9.74 13.87
N ALA A 571 -0.78 10.72 14.12
CA ALA A 571 0.18 10.67 15.21
C ALA A 571 -0.44 10.92 16.61
N SER A 572 -1.58 11.60 16.70
CA SER A 572 -2.12 12.07 17.99
C SER A 572 -3.48 11.46 18.37
N PHE A 573 -4.56 11.90 17.74
CA PHE A 573 -5.91 11.62 18.25
C PHE A 573 -6.68 10.53 17.49
N ILE A 574 -6.36 10.20 16.25
CA ILE A 574 -7.02 9.11 15.52
C ILE A 574 -6.91 7.77 16.24
N PRO A 575 -5.74 7.37 16.79
CA PRO A 575 -5.65 6.13 17.58
C PRO A 575 -6.60 6.10 18.76
N VAL A 576 -6.74 7.23 19.47
CA VAL A 576 -7.67 7.39 20.59
C VAL A 576 -9.13 7.33 20.13
N TYR A 577 -9.44 7.89 18.98
CA TYR A 577 -10.80 7.86 18.39
C TYR A 577 -11.20 6.45 17.97
N LEU A 578 -10.27 5.67 17.44
CA LEU A 578 -10.49 4.26 17.08
C LEU A 578 -10.70 3.39 18.33
N ASP A 579 -9.87 3.57 19.35
CA ASP A 579 -9.99 2.86 20.63
C ASP A 579 -11.34 3.17 21.32
N LYS A 580 -11.72 4.44 21.35
CA LYS A 580 -13.01 4.89 21.91
C LYS A 580 -14.20 4.63 20.98
N ARG A 581 -13.97 4.10 19.78
CA ARG A 581 -15.00 3.85 18.75
C ARG A 581 -15.77 5.09 18.31
N ILE A 582 -15.13 6.27 18.37
CA ILE A 582 -15.64 7.52 17.80
C ILE A 582 -15.55 7.43 16.27
N LEU A 583 -14.42 6.93 15.77
CA LEU A 583 -14.27 6.47 14.39
C LEU A 583 -14.32 4.95 14.37
N LYS A 584 -14.91 4.39 13.32
CA LYS A 584 -14.93 2.94 13.08
C LYS A 584 -13.62 2.47 12.45
N GLU A 585 -13.08 3.29 11.56
CA GLU A 585 -11.89 3.05 10.76
C GLU A 585 -11.15 4.38 10.60
N ASP A 586 -9.86 4.30 10.30
CA ASP A 586 -9.05 5.46 9.98
C ASP A 586 -9.48 6.02 8.61
N PRO A 587 -9.96 7.29 8.54
CA PRO A 587 -10.48 7.86 7.31
C PRO A 587 -9.40 8.12 6.25
N PHE A 588 -8.11 8.02 6.60
CA PHE A 588 -7.00 8.10 5.66
C PHE A 588 -6.62 6.74 5.05
N GLN A 589 -7.08 5.63 5.65
CA GLN A 589 -6.85 4.28 5.17
C GLN A 589 -8.06 3.71 4.43
N VAL A 590 -9.27 3.93 4.98
CA VAL A 590 -10.54 3.49 4.41
C VAL A 590 -11.41 4.71 4.14
N LEU A 591 -11.92 4.81 2.93
CA LEU A 591 -12.68 5.97 2.49
C LEU A 591 -13.94 6.19 3.33
N ASP A 592 -14.08 7.39 3.90
CA ASP A 592 -15.31 7.81 4.56
C ASP A 592 -16.46 7.96 3.53
N ARG A 593 -17.33 6.98 3.51
CA ARG A 593 -18.45 6.93 2.56
C ARG A 593 -19.52 7.99 2.82
N HIS A 594 -19.65 8.45 4.07
CA HIS A 594 -20.72 9.38 4.48
C HIS A 594 -20.38 10.84 4.20
N GLY A 595 -19.20 11.29 4.56
CA GLY A 595 -18.76 12.67 4.31
C GLY A 595 -18.08 12.80 2.94
N VAL A 596 -16.86 12.27 2.83
CA VAL A 596 -16.04 12.34 1.60
C VAL A 596 -16.75 11.67 0.43
N GLY A 597 -17.31 10.49 0.63
CA GLY A 597 -18.03 9.74 -0.40
C GLY A 597 -19.27 10.45 -0.92
N SER A 598 -20.01 11.17 -0.06
CA SER A 598 -21.14 12.00 -0.49
C SER A 598 -20.71 13.16 -1.38
N LEU A 599 -19.57 13.79 -1.07
CA LEU A 599 -18.99 14.84 -1.92
C LEU A 599 -18.54 14.28 -3.27
N MET A 600 -17.91 13.10 -3.27
CA MET A 600 -17.53 12.40 -4.51
C MET A 600 -18.75 12.09 -5.37
N GLN A 601 -19.82 11.56 -4.79
CA GLN A 601 -21.07 11.27 -5.51
C GLN A 601 -21.66 12.54 -6.15
N GLN A 602 -21.68 13.65 -5.40
CA GLN A 602 -22.13 14.92 -5.92
C GLN A 602 -21.29 15.38 -7.11
N ALA A 603 -19.97 15.30 -6.99
CA ALA A 603 -19.05 15.71 -8.05
C ALA A 603 -19.20 14.85 -9.31
N VAL A 604 -19.36 13.53 -9.17
CA VAL A 604 -19.64 12.62 -10.30
C VAL A 604 -20.93 12.99 -11.00
N THR A 605 -22.00 13.21 -10.24
CA THR A 605 -23.32 13.56 -10.77
C THR A 605 -23.29 14.89 -11.53
N LEU A 606 -22.76 15.94 -10.92
CA LEU A 606 -22.69 17.28 -11.50
C LEU A 606 -21.74 17.32 -12.71
N GLY A 607 -20.56 16.68 -12.58
CA GLY A 607 -19.56 16.67 -13.63
C GLY A 607 -20.09 15.99 -14.90
N ARG A 608 -20.70 14.79 -14.77
CA ARG A 608 -21.26 14.06 -15.90
C ARG A 608 -22.51 14.70 -16.49
N SER A 609 -23.29 15.40 -15.69
CA SER A 609 -24.43 16.20 -16.18
C SER A 609 -23.97 17.36 -17.05
N ALA A 610 -22.85 17.98 -16.73
CA ALA A 610 -22.29 19.10 -17.51
C ALA A 610 -21.50 18.63 -18.74
N ARG A 611 -20.79 17.51 -18.62
CA ARG A 611 -20.00 16.91 -19.72
C ARG A 611 -20.29 15.42 -19.84
N ALA A 612 -21.09 15.03 -20.82
CA ALA A 612 -21.32 13.63 -21.14
C ALA A 612 -19.99 12.94 -21.49
N GLY A 613 -19.73 11.76 -20.90
CA GLY A 613 -18.49 11.01 -21.11
C GLY A 613 -17.27 11.57 -20.38
N LEU A 614 -17.44 12.47 -19.40
CA LEU A 614 -16.37 12.91 -18.51
C LEU A 614 -15.72 11.70 -17.85
N LYS A 615 -14.43 11.49 -18.08
CA LYS A 615 -13.66 10.42 -17.44
C LYS A 615 -13.36 10.80 -16.00
N ILE A 616 -13.70 9.92 -15.07
CA ILE A 616 -13.55 10.18 -13.64
C ILE A 616 -12.85 9.00 -12.98
N GLY A 617 -11.79 9.28 -12.23
CA GLY A 617 -11.08 8.28 -11.45
C GLY A 617 -10.69 8.79 -10.07
N ILE A 618 -9.92 7.98 -9.36
CA ILE A 618 -9.33 8.29 -8.05
C ILE A 618 -7.84 7.97 -8.07
N CYS A 619 -7.04 8.79 -7.43
CA CYS A 619 -5.60 8.60 -7.30
C CYS A 619 -5.07 8.72 -5.85
N GLY A 620 -5.94 9.00 -4.88
CA GLY A 620 -5.60 8.92 -3.46
C GLY A 620 -5.32 7.49 -3.01
N GLU A 621 -4.77 7.31 -1.83
CA GLU A 621 -4.38 5.98 -1.29
C GLU A 621 -5.54 5.00 -1.20
N HIS A 622 -6.76 5.48 -1.04
CA HIS A 622 -7.99 4.69 -1.05
C HIS A 622 -8.21 3.90 -2.35
N GLY A 623 -7.57 4.31 -3.46
CA GLY A 623 -7.65 3.61 -4.75
C GLY A 623 -7.06 2.19 -4.75
N GLY A 624 -6.31 1.82 -3.71
CA GLY A 624 -5.76 0.48 -3.50
C GLY A 624 -6.43 -0.31 -2.36
N GLU A 625 -7.38 0.28 -1.62
CA GLU A 625 -8.07 -0.38 -0.51
C GLU A 625 -9.37 -1.04 -1.02
N PRO A 626 -9.58 -2.35 -0.79
CA PRO A 626 -10.65 -3.11 -1.44
C PRO A 626 -12.06 -2.55 -1.24
N SER A 627 -12.43 -2.13 -0.03
CA SER A 627 -13.79 -1.62 0.23
C SER A 627 -14.00 -0.24 -0.39
N SER A 628 -12.97 0.58 -0.45
CA SER A 628 -12.96 1.88 -1.13
C SER A 628 -13.03 1.71 -2.65
N VAL A 629 -12.35 0.70 -3.20
CA VAL A 629 -12.44 0.33 -4.63
C VAL A 629 -13.88 -0.06 -4.99
N ALA A 630 -14.53 -0.88 -4.15
CA ALA A 630 -15.93 -1.26 -4.35
C ALA A 630 -16.86 -0.05 -4.29
N PHE A 631 -16.64 0.87 -3.37
CA PHE A 631 -17.41 2.12 -3.31
C PHE A 631 -17.24 2.96 -4.58
N CYS A 632 -16.01 3.11 -5.08
CA CYS A 632 -15.71 3.81 -6.33
C CYS A 632 -16.40 3.15 -7.54
N ASP A 633 -16.45 1.82 -7.59
CA ASP A 633 -17.18 1.09 -8.62
C ASP A 633 -18.68 1.36 -8.54
N GLY A 634 -19.24 1.38 -7.32
CA GLY A 634 -20.63 1.73 -7.06
C GLY A 634 -21.01 3.16 -7.49
N LEU A 635 -20.08 4.11 -7.37
CA LEU A 635 -20.22 5.48 -7.90
C LEU A 635 -20.12 5.55 -9.43
N GLY A 636 -19.71 4.46 -10.07
CA GLY A 636 -19.52 4.39 -11.50
C GLY A 636 -18.24 5.05 -12.00
N LEU A 637 -17.18 5.15 -11.19
CA LEU A 637 -15.89 5.67 -11.63
C LEU A 637 -15.33 4.82 -12.79
N ASP A 638 -14.50 5.44 -13.63
CA ASP A 638 -13.91 4.78 -14.79
C ASP A 638 -12.63 4.01 -14.42
N TYR A 639 -11.89 4.52 -13.44
CA TYR A 639 -10.68 3.86 -12.95
C TYR A 639 -10.38 4.18 -11.48
N VAL A 640 -9.62 3.28 -10.85
CA VAL A 640 -8.88 3.54 -9.61
C VAL A 640 -7.40 3.53 -9.90
N SER A 641 -6.61 4.31 -9.15
CA SER A 641 -5.16 4.36 -9.26
C SER A 641 -4.52 4.23 -7.88
N CYS A 642 -3.51 3.38 -7.77
CA CYS A 642 -2.87 3.03 -6.51
C CYS A 642 -1.36 2.79 -6.72
N SER A 643 -0.61 2.59 -5.63
CA SER A 643 0.81 2.21 -5.75
C SER A 643 0.98 0.92 -6.57
N PRO A 644 2.11 0.71 -7.26
CA PRO A 644 2.29 -0.43 -8.16
C PRO A 644 1.97 -1.79 -7.53
N TYR A 645 2.45 -2.05 -6.32
CA TYR A 645 2.22 -3.32 -5.62
C TYR A 645 0.77 -3.56 -5.18
N ARG A 646 -0.07 -2.52 -5.15
CA ARG A 646 -1.51 -2.64 -4.88
C ARG A 646 -2.35 -2.87 -6.15
N VAL A 647 -1.78 -2.76 -7.34
CA VAL A 647 -2.49 -3.01 -8.60
C VAL A 647 -3.15 -4.40 -8.65
N PRO A 648 -2.49 -5.51 -8.28
CA PRO A 648 -3.14 -6.83 -8.25
C PRO A 648 -4.33 -6.90 -7.28
N ILE A 649 -4.22 -6.25 -6.13
CA ILE A 649 -5.28 -6.18 -5.11
C ILE A 649 -6.48 -5.41 -5.67
N ALA A 650 -6.24 -4.25 -6.26
CA ALA A 650 -7.29 -3.42 -6.86
C ALA A 650 -7.97 -4.10 -8.05
N ARG A 651 -7.24 -4.89 -8.87
CA ARG A 651 -7.80 -5.70 -9.95
C ARG A 651 -8.80 -6.74 -9.42
N LEU A 652 -8.42 -7.44 -8.36
CA LEU A 652 -9.29 -8.41 -7.71
C LEU A 652 -10.49 -7.73 -7.04
N ALA A 653 -10.27 -6.65 -6.29
CA ALA A 653 -11.34 -5.90 -5.62
C ALA A 653 -12.37 -5.34 -6.61
N ALA A 654 -11.91 -4.77 -7.73
CA ALA A 654 -12.79 -4.28 -8.79
C ALA A 654 -13.63 -5.40 -9.43
N ALA A 655 -13.03 -6.59 -9.61
CA ALA A 655 -13.76 -7.76 -10.10
C ALA A 655 -14.80 -8.25 -9.08
N GLN A 656 -14.43 -8.31 -7.80
CA GLN A 656 -15.33 -8.73 -6.72
C GLN A 656 -16.49 -7.76 -6.53
N SER A 657 -16.26 -6.46 -6.70
CA SER A 657 -17.34 -5.46 -6.75
C SER A 657 -18.28 -5.73 -7.92
N ALA A 658 -17.76 -5.87 -9.13
CA ALA A 658 -18.55 -6.12 -10.33
C ALA A 658 -19.40 -7.39 -10.27
N ILE A 659 -18.96 -8.41 -9.52
CA ILE A 659 -19.72 -9.66 -9.32
C ILE A 659 -20.59 -9.65 -8.04
N GLY A 660 -20.61 -8.55 -7.28
CA GLY A 660 -21.46 -8.38 -6.09
C GLY A 660 -20.98 -9.12 -4.85
N VAL A 661 -19.69 -9.42 -4.75
CA VAL A 661 -19.07 -10.06 -3.57
C VAL A 661 -18.56 -9.01 -2.58
N LEU A 662 -18.05 -7.91 -3.09
CA LEU A 662 -17.55 -6.77 -2.32
C LEU A 662 -18.46 -5.57 -2.56
N SER A 663 -18.88 -4.85 -1.50
CA SER A 663 -19.82 -3.72 -1.58
C SER A 663 -19.36 -2.54 -0.72
#